data_bc870ed54a704b8f17cdaf77ea260daf
#
_entry.id   bc870ed54a704b8f17cdaf77ea260daf
#
_cell.length_a   1.000
_cell.length_b   1.000
_cell.length_c   1.000
_cell.angle_alpha   90.00
_cell.angle_beta   90.00
_cell.angle_gamma   90.00
#
_symmetry.space_group_name_H-M   'P 1'
#
loop_
_entity.id
_entity.type
_entity.pdbx_description
1 polymer ?
#
loop_
_entity_poly.entity_id
_entity_poly.type
_entity_poly.pdbx_seq_one_letter_code
_entity_poly.pdbx_strand_id
1 'polypeptide(L)'
;MLNLHRFSVALFACGLVAAAGCSSSSGSSPTGYTPTTDVSDLCDTPLAPNEPPCSTAFSDALWPASHRSSYAQGSSAFAGPTDADATTSEHLDIPGAGIPVVASFTSRYEDGGRAIWSTVPGLDAAILKVDHDTFEIIDWYVPSEREDDPPAFTLGLSGAYNAVDSQNRFIVGRTRFVSIFGDSIEGDRSSPTELKKRIFIPDALFCNEDDVIAGMSLTYDEKLVFVTELGNLFVISPDLDPNDPGDIPVISANEGCATADPADLEIVSNSVAADEDGGLYVLTSAAMYRFDWDGRALTRRWRAEYRVAEEVPSPIRLGPGSGSTPSLMGTRADDDRFVVITDGEALMNLVLFWRDEIPDDWEPIAPGRDRRIACEVPVDFGTGATEAISEQSVAVRGYAAVVVNDLLTDPTINPPSIGNLGAVAQNLVSALEGGIPEKAPFGLERIDWDPETRSCSTVWANAEVSVPNGIPSISEAAGLVYGAGQRDGQWGLEGLDFETGVSRVWAPAGPGTCPGDSGGIAGILPGVSDVLEVVPDSCENSIYAATTVGPDGTVYQGTLNGMTRYVSESVPELPPEVQVDAGVEQALDLLERVESGAPQGISERDCLRRAIVQLNAAQSVAIDAGLDAELAAVAAALEPIDAAVAALDAGEPYAELVDTAREALSDL
;
A
#
# COMPACT_ATOMS: atom_id res chain seq x y z
N MET A 1 30.94 10.25 -57.18
CA MET A 1 31.99 11.13 -56.68
C MET A 1 31.85 11.06 -55.17
N LEU A 2 32.49 10.15 -54.56
CA LEU A 2 33.72 10.15 -53.76
C LEU A 2 33.88 11.42 -52.89
N ASN A 3 33.75 11.27 -51.56
CA ASN A 3 34.89 11.52 -50.70
C ASN A 3 34.64 10.95 -49.28
N LEU A 4 35.51 10.02 -48.94
CA LEU A 4 35.83 9.53 -47.60
C LEU A 4 36.61 10.60 -46.81
N HIS A 5 36.38 10.72 -45.48
CA HIS A 5 37.47 10.99 -44.51
C HIS A 5 37.03 10.52 -43.12
N ARG A 6 37.58 9.44 -42.70
CA ARG A 6 38.69 9.16 -41.77
C ARG A 6 38.33 9.22 -40.28
N PHE A 7 38.39 8.02 -39.74
CA PHE A 7 38.62 7.58 -38.37
C PHE A 7 39.54 8.46 -37.51
N SER A 8 39.19 8.61 -36.22
CA SER A 8 40.18 8.72 -35.16
C SER A 8 39.74 7.93 -33.95
N VAL A 9 40.45 6.86 -33.69
CA VAL A 9 40.43 6.03 -32.48
C VAL A 9 41.26 6.78 -31.45
N ALA A 10 40.70 7.03 -30.26
CA ALA A 10 41.44 7.43 -29.08
C ALA A 10 41.36 6.31 -28.04
N LEU A 11 42.43 5.56 -27.93
CA LEU A 11 42.75 4.72 -26.77
C LEU A 11 43.00 5.64 -25.57
N PHE A 12 42.31 5.41 -24.45
CA PHE A 12 42.77 5.90 -23.16
C PHE A 12 43.23 4.72 -22.31
N ALA A 13 44.48 4.83 -21.88
CA ALA A 13 45.21 3.85 -21.12
C ALA A 13 44.76 3.87 -19.64
N CYS A 14 44.63 2.68 -19.06
CA CYS A 14 44.58 2.44 -17.62
C CYS A 14 45.83 2.99 -16.95
N GLY A 15 45.66 3.97 -16.07
CA GLY A 15 46.67 4.40 -15.11
C GLY A 15 46.48 3.68 -13.79
N LEU A 16 47.36 2.72 -13.48
CA LEU A 16 47.54 2.22 -12.12
C LEU A 16 48.07 3.36 -11.22
N VAL A 17 47.29 3.76 -10.20
CA VAL A 17 47.82 4.55 -9.09
C VAL A 17 48.15 3.58 -7.96
N ALA A 18 49.43 3.43 -7.67
CA ALA A 18 49.91 2.71 -6.52
C ALA A 18 49.61 3.54 -5.26
N ALA A 19 48.80 3.03 -4.37
CA ALA A 19 48.58 3.59 -3.03
C ALA A 19 49.84 3.34 -2.19
N ALA A 20 50.48 4.44 -1.79
CA ALA A 20 51.53 4.44 -0.76
C ALA A 20 50.90 4.20 0.59
N GLY A 21 51.36 3.17 1.31
CA GLY A 21 50.88 2.82 2.64
C GLY A 21 51.18 3.92 3.66
N CYS A 22 50.16 4.35 4.34
CA CYS A 22 50.27 4.95 5.67
C CYS A 22 50.06 3.84 6.69
N SER A 23 51.09 3.47 7.41
CA SER A 23 51.01 2.65 8.61
C SER A 23 50.33 3.47 9.70
N SER A 24 49.09 3.18 9.99
CA SER A 24 48.38 3.63 11.18
C SER A 24 48.32 2.50 12.19
N SER A 25 48.53 2.85 13.43
CA SER A 25 48.46 2.05 14.64
C SER A 25 47.25 1.10 14.66
N SER A 26 47.50 -0.16 15.01
CA SER A 26 46.49 -1.19 15.24
C SER A 26 45.67 -0.85 16.48
N GLY A 27 44.60 -0.09 16.31
CA GLY A 27 43.38 -0.23 17.08
C GLY A 27 42.56 -1.33 16.33
N SER A 28 42.23 -2.41 17.01
CA SER A 28 41.26 -3.36 16.48
C SER A 28 39.91 -2.66 16.40
N SER A 29 39.50 -2.25 15.21
CA SER A 29 38.10 -1.88 14.99
C SER A 29 37.24 -3.08 15.37
N PRO A 30 36.10 -2.89 16.05
CA PRO A 30 35.19 -4.00 16.32
C PRO A 30 34.80 -4.63 14.98
N THR A 31 35.04 -5.91 14.86
CA THR A 31 34.64 -6.67 13.67
C THR A 31 33.21 -7.07 13.85
N GLY A 32 32.35 -6.79 12.86
CA GLY A 32 30.99 -7.28 12.81
C GLY A 32 30.93 -8.81 12.86
N TYR A 33 29.84 -9.35 13.32
CA TYR A 33 29.55 -10.77 13.26
C TYR A 33 28.91 -11.11 11.92
N THR A 34 29.30 -12.24 11.30
CA THR A 34 28.62 -12.76 10.10
C THR A 34 27.87 -14.02 10.49
N PRO A 35 26.51 -14.01 10.49
CA PRO A 35 25.71 -15.19 10.80
C PRO A 35 25.97 -16.32 9.80
N THR A 36 25.84 -17.56 10.29
CA THR A 36 25.90 -18.77 9.48
C THR A 36 24.55 -19.16 8.91
N THR A 37 23.47 -18.61 9.47
CA THR A 37 22.10 -18.82 9.02
C THR A 37 21.87 -18.11 7.69
N ASP A 38 21.40 -18.85 6.69
CA ASP A 38 21.02 -18.27 5.40
C ASP A 38 19.69 -17.53 5.54
N VAL A 39 19.73 -16.22 5.20
CA VAL A 39 18.58 -15.31 5.26
C VAL A 39 18.34 -14.61 3.91
N SER A 40 19.00 -15.07 2.85
CA SER A 40 18.96 -14.46 1.52
C SER A 40 17.58 -14.43 0.86
N ASP A 41 16.66 -15.28 1.30
CA ASP A 41 15.27 -15.38 0.84
C ASP A 41 14.27 -14.57 1.68
N LEU A 42 14.76 -13.79 2.66
CA LEU A 42 13.94 -12.94 3.50
C LEU A 42 13.92 -11.49 2.97
N CYS A 43 12.98 -10.70 3.50
CA CYS A 43 12.71 -9.34 3.03
C CYS A 43 13.94 -8.41 3.09
N ASP A 44 14.15 -7.67 2.01
CA ASP A 44 15.15 -6.59 1.89
C ASP A 44 14.42 -5.24 1.96
N THR A 45 13.98 -4.88 3.16
CA THR A 45 13.26 -3.63 3.42
C THR A 45 14.23 -2.64 4.07
N PRO A 46 14.30 -1.38 3.61
CA PRO A 46 15.09 -0.35 4.27
C PRO A 46 14.70 -0.18 5.73
N LEU A 47 15.69 0.04 6.59
CA LEU A 47 15.46 0.29 8.00
C LEU A 47 14.84 1.66 8.20
N ALA A 48 13.66 1.69 8.82
CA ALA A 48 12.98 2.92 9.19
C ALA A 48 12.08 2.68 10.40
N PRO A 49 11.83 3.70 11.22
CA PRO A 49 10.87 3.61 12.32
C PRO A 49 9.47 3.23 11.82
N ASN A 50 8.70 2.56 12.67
CA ASN A 50 7.29 2.24 12.42
C ASN A 50 7.02 1.39 11.15
N GLU A 51 8.01 0.65 10.66
CA GLU A 51 7.80 -0.31 9.59
C GLU A 51 6.98 -1.51 10.10
N PRO A 52 5.97 -1.97 9.34
CA PRO A 52 5.29 -3.23 9.67
C PRO A 52 6.29 -4.39 9.64
N PRO A 53 6.01 -5.48 10.38
CA PRO A 53 6.80 -6.69 10.25
C PRO A 53 6.93 -7.10 8.78
N CYS A 54 8.14 -7.48 8.40
CA CYS A 54 8.44 -7.87 7.04
C CYS A 54 7.65 -9.11 6.63
N SER A 55 7.01 -9.09 5.45
CA SER A 55 6.26 -10.21 4.91
C SER A 55 6.99 -10.84 3.73
N THR A 56 7.33 -12.13 3.85
CA THR A 56 7.94 -12.91 2.76
C THR A 56 6.95 -13.27 1.64
N ALA A 57 5.67 -12.95 1.83
CA ALA A 57 4.64 -13.20 0.82
C ALA A 57 4.75 -12.27 -0.39
N PHE A 58 5.24 -11.05 -0.18
CA PHE A 58 5.37 -10.05 -1.23
C PHE A 58 6.75 -10.05 -1.89
N SER A 59 6.87 -9.35 -3.02
CA SER A 59 8.16 -8.97 -3.57
C SER A 59 8.96 -8.16 -2.56
N ASP A 60 10.27 -8.14 -2.70
CA ASP A 60 11.19 -7.35 -1.85
C ASP A 60 11.07 -5.84 -2.06
N ALA A 61 10.23 -5.42 -3.00
CA ALA A 61 9.99 -4.01 -3.26
C ALA A 61 9.07 -3.41 -2.21
N LEU A 62 9.25 -2.14 -1.94
CA LEU A 62 8.54 -1.43 -0.90
C LEU A 62 7.07 -1.20 -1.17
N TRP A 63 6.63 -1.25 -2.42
CA TRP A 63 5.25 -1.08 -2.80
C TRP A 63 4.76 -2.23 -3.69
N PRO A 64 4.63 -3.45 -3.17
CA PRO A 64 4.22 -4.61 -3.96
C PRO A 64 2.71 -4.77 -4.12
N ALA A 65 1.88 -3.92 -3.50
CA ALA A 65 0.43 -4.06 -3.47
C ALA A 65 -0.28 -2.71 -3.41
N SER A 66 -1.59 -2.69 -3.62
CA SER A 66 -2.42 -1.48 -3.77
C SER A 66 -2.26 -0.46 -2.63
N HIS A 67 -2.10 -0.90 -1.37
CA HIS A 67 -1.87 -0.03 -0.22
C HIS A 67 -0.51 -0.30 0.45
N ARG A 68 0.47 -0.65 -0.34
CA ARG A 68 1.84 -0.99 0.00
C ARG A 68 2.02 -2.43 0.51
N SER A 69 1.47 -2.78 1.65
CA SER A 69 1.68 -4.06 2.34
C SER A 69 0.37 -4.60 2.90
N SER A 70 0.42 -5.75 3.59
CA SER A 70 -0.75 -6.31 4.28
C SER A 70 -1.32 -5.38 5.36
N TYR A 71 -0.51 -4.50 5.96
CA TYR A 71 -0.98 -3.49 6.92
C TYR A 71 -1.77 -2.35 6.29
N ALA A 72 -1.70 -2.21 4.96
CA ALA A 72 -2.41 -1.19 4.20
C ALA A 72 -2.20 0.25 4.68
N GLN A 73 -1.00 0.58 5.17
CA GLN A 73 -0.70 1.87 5.81
C GLN A 73 -0.58 3.03 4.81
N GLY A 74 -0.33 2.78 3.52
CA GLY A 74 -0.07 3.86 2.57
C GLY A 74 1.13 4.73 2.94
N SER A 75 2.13 4.16 3.61
CA SER A 75 3.36 4.85 4.03
C SER A 75 4.58 4.02 3.70
N SER A 76 5.75 4.65 3.58
CA SER A 76 6.98 4.05 3.09
C SER A 76 8.20 4.58 3.83
N ALA A 77 9.19 3.71 4.04
CA ALA A 77 10.51 4.09 4.52
C ALA A 77 11.31 4.90 3.49
N PHE A 78 11.02 4.73 2.20
CA PHE A 78 11.74 5.43 1.14
C PHE A 78 11.47 6.93 1.14
N ALA A 79 12.50 7.68 0.76
CA ALA A 79 12.36 9.08 0.46
C ALA A 79 11.71 9.28 -0.92
N GLY A 80 11.04 10.41 -1.08
CA GLY A 80 10.61 10.95 -2.35
C GLY A 80 11.20 12.34 -2.58
N PRO A 81 10.77 13.05 -3.65
CA PRO A 81 11.22 14.40 -3.97
C PRO A 81 10.95 15.40 -2.83
N THR A 82 11.98 16.14 -2.41
CA THR A 82 11.87 17.18 -1.36
C THR A 82 12.10 18.61 -1.89
N ASP A 83 12.55 18.73 -3.14
CA ASP A 83 12.83 20.01 -3.81
C ASP A 83 12.03 20.07 -5.13
N ALA A 84 11.09 21.01 -5.22
CA ALA A 84 10.26 21.21 -6.39
C ALA A 84 11.07 21.62 -7.65
N ASP A 85 12.13 22.43 -7.47
CA ASP A 85 12.97 22.92 -8.58
C ASP A 85 13.88 21.80 -9.13
N ALA A 86 14.19 20.79 -8.33
CA ALA A 86 14.98 19.62 -8.71
C ALA A 86 14.11 18.42 -9.16
N THR A 87 12.78 18.56 -9.14
CA THR A 87 11.85 17.49 -9.50
C THR A 87 11.33 17.68 -10.91
N THR A 88 11.39 16.63 -11.71
CA THR A 88 10.83 16.56 -13.07
C THR A 88 9.71 15.55 -13.13
N SER A 89 8.69 15.82 -13.95
CA SER A 89 7.61 14.88 -14.23
C SER A 89 7.76 14.27 -15.62
N GLU A 90 7.38 13.01 -15.73
CA GLU A 90 7.30 12.28 -16.99
C GLU A 90 5.99 11.48 -17.03
N HIS A 91 5.23 11.63 -18.12
CA HIS A 91 3.95 10.96 -18.32
C HIS A 91 4.09 9.80 -19.31
N LEU A 92 3.50 8.66 -18.96
CA LEU A 92 3.40 7.47 -19.78
C LEU A 92 1.96 7.31 -20.27
N ASP A 93 1.72 7.53 -21.55
CA ASP A 93 0.43 7.25 -22.19
C ASP A 93 0.17 5.75 -22.32
N ILE A 94 -1.03 5.28 -21.96
CA ILE A 94 -1.45 3.88 -22.16
C ILE A 94 -2.27 3.73 -23.44
N PRO A 95 -2.25 2.53 -24.10
CA PRO A 95 -2.94 2.32 -25.38
C PRO A 95 -4.46 2.36 -25.32
N GLY A 96 -5.06 2.20 -24.14
CA GLY A 96 -6.52 2.14 -23.93
C GLY A 96 -7.01 3.20 -22.94
N ALA A 97 -8.34 3.27 -22.81
CA ALA A 97 -8.98 4.18 -21.84
C ALA A 97 -9.10 3.49 -20.47
N GLY A 98 -8.45 4.05 -19.46
CA GLY A 98 -8.48 3.52 -18.11
C GLY A 98 -7.52 4.25 -17.18
N ILE A 99 -7.39 3.76 -15.96
CA ILE A 99 -6.56 4.37 -14.92
C ILE A 99 -5.71 3.27 -14.29
N PRO A 100 -4.37 3.29 -14.44
CA PRO A 100 -3.50 2.44 -13.64
C PRO A 100 -3.67 2.78 -12.16
N VAL A 101 -4.19 1.84 -11.35
CA VAL A 101 -4.61 2.16 -9.97
C VAL A 101 -3.45 2.24 -8.98
N VAL A 102 -2.31 1.61 -9.30
CA VAL A 102 -1.12 1.62 -8.44
C VAL A 102 0.11 1.19 -9.24
N ALA A 103 1.27 1.70 -8.90
CA ALA A 103 2.55 1.16 -9.37
C ALA A 103 3.02 0.07 -8.38
N SER A 104 2.80 -1.21 -8.72
CA SER A 104 3.24 -2.36 -7.92
C SER A 104 4.55 -2.91 -8.44
N PHE A 105 5.60 -2.92 -7.60
CA PHE A 105 6.96 -3.26 -8.02
C PHE A 105 7.28 -4.73 -7.80
N THR A 106 8.05 -5.30 -8.73
CA THR A 106 8.68 -6.60 -8.56
C THR A 106 9.92 -6.52 -7.66
N SER A 107 10.38 -7.66 -7.15
CA SER A 107 11.76 -7.83 -6.71
C SER A 107 12.73 -7.57 -7.87
N ARG A 108 14.02 -7.35 -7.55
CA ARG A 108 15.05 -7.22 -8.58
C ARG A 108 15.21 -8.53 -9.33
N TYR A 109 15.31 -8.42 -10.64
CA TYR A 109 15.68 -9.52 -11.51
C TYR A 109 17.21 -9.71 -11.52
N GLU A 110 17.70 -10.80 -12.12
CA GLU A 110 19.15 -11.08 -12.21
C GLU A 110 19.95 -9.96 -12.91
N ASP A 111 19.30 -9.19 -13.79
CA ASP A 111 19.91 -8.04 -14.47
C ASP A 111 19.96 -6.78 -13.57
N GLY A 112 19.43 -6.86 -12.35
CA GLY A 112 19.37 -5.78 -11.37
C GLY A 112 18.18 -4.84 -11.55
N GLY A 113 17.42 -4.94 -12.63
CA GLY A 113 16.24 -4.11 -12.91
C GLY A 113 14.97 -4.63 -12.25
N ARG A 114 13.89 -3.86 -12.36
CA ARG A 114 12.54 -4.19 -11.87
C ARG A 114 11.49 -3.99 -12.95
N ALA A 115 10.33 -4.56 -12.77
CA ALA A 115 9.14 -4.21 -13.52
C ALA A 115 8.10 -3.57 -12.58
N ILE A 116 7.25 -2.71 -13.16
CA ILE A 116 6.07 -2.16 -12.53
C ILE A 116 4.87 -2.86 -13.12
N TRP A 117 3.97 -3.33 -12.27
CA TRP A 117 2.68 -3.87 -12.67
C TRP A 117 1.55 -2.98 -12.18
N SER A 118 0.48 -2.90 -12.97
CA SER A 118 -0.77 -2.25 -12.56
C SER A 118 -1.97 -2.92 -13.18
N THR A 119 -3.07 -2.97 -12.45
CA THR A 119 -4.39 -3.16 -13.04
C THR A 119 -4.89 -1.84 -13.60
N VAL A 120 -5.57 -1.91 -14.73
CA VAL A 120 -6.16 -0.74 -15.38
C VAL A 120 -7.66 -1.01 -15.55
N PRO A 121 -8.50 -0.66 -14.56
CA PRO A 121 -9.94 -0.68 -14.73
C PRO A 121 -10.37 0.31 -15.82
N GLY A 122 -11.39 -0.07 -16.58
CA GLY A 122 -11.89 0.70 -17.70
C GLY A 122 -12.88 -0.10 -18.55
N LEU A 123 -13.19 0.40 -19.75
CA LEU A 123 -14.06 -0.31 -20.70
C LEU A 123 -13.45 -1.66 -21.12
N ASP A 124 -12.16 -1.66 -21.37
CA ASP A 124 -11.37 -2.85 -21.65
C ASP A 124 -10.33 -3.00 -20.54
N ALA A 125 -10.75 -3.62 -19.43
CA ALA A 125 -9.86 -3.82 -18.30
C ALA A 125 -8.57 -4.51 -18.74
N ALA A 126 -7.43 -3.91 -18.41
CA ALA A 126 -6.11 -4.38 -18.84
C ALA A 126 -5.17 -4.60 -17.65
N ILE A 127 -4.11 -5.34 -17.92
CA ILE A 127 -2.91 -5.42 -17.07
C ILE A 127 -1.80 -4.68 -17.79
N LEU A 128 -1.25 -3.69 -17.12
CA LEU A 128 -0.12 -2.90 -17.59
C LEU A 128 1.16 -3.44 -16.97
N LYS A 129 2.18 -3.66 -17.79
CA LYS A 129 3.54 -3.97 -17.38
C LYS A 129 4.50 -2.94 -17.95
N VAL A 130 5.30 -2.31 -17.10
CA VAL A 130 6.21 -1.21 -17.43
C VAL A 130 7.62 -1.57 -16.98
N ASP A 131 8.62 -1.22 -17.77
CA ASP A 131 10.01 -1.25 -17.34
C ASP A 131 10.27 -0.10 -16.37
N HIS A 132 10.73 -0.42 -15.15
CA HIS A 132 10.95 0.57 -14.11
C HIS A 132 12.01 1.61 -14.50
N ASP A 133 13.11 1.15 -15.13
CA ASP A 133 14.27 2.00 -15.39
C ASP A 133 14.01 2.97 -16.56
N THR A 134 13.42 2.45 -17.64
CA THR A 134 13.15 3.24 -18.85
C THR A 134 11.79 3.92 -18.85
N PHE A 135 10.87 3.47 -17.99
CA PHE A 135 9.47 3.89 -17.95
C PHE A 135 8.73 3.67 -19.27
N GLU A 136 9.08 2.62 -20.00
CA GLU A 136 8.44 2.21 -21.24
C GLU A 136 7.49 1.03 -21.00
N ILE A 137 6.39 0.97 -21.75
CA ILE A 137 5.45 -0.16 -21.69
C ILE A 137 6.13 -1.41 -22.25
N ILE A 138 6.27 -2.44 -21.42
CA ILE A 138 6.70 -3.78 -21.85
C ILE A 138 5.50 -4.50 -22.49
N ASP A 139 4.33 -4.47 -21.84
CA ASP A 139 3.13 -5.11 -22.35
C ASP A 139 1.85 -4.41 -21.87
N TRP A 140 0.89 -4.35 -22.76
CA TRP A 140 -0.48 -3.98 -22.53
C TRP A 140 -1.35 -5.22 -22.76
N TYR A 141 -1.72 -5.90 -21.67
CA TYR A 141 -2.42 -7.18 -21.71
C TYR A 141 -3.92 -6.97 -21.48
N VAL A 142 -4.72 -7.18 -22.54
CA VAL A 142 -6.19 -7.12 -22.48
C VAL A 142 -6.75 -8.54 -22.39
N PRO A 143 -7.27 -8.99 -21.23
CA PRO A 143 -7.77 -10.38 -21.07
C PRO A 143 -8.86 -10.77 -22.07
N SER A 144 -9.78 -9.86 -22.37
CA SER A 144 -10.86 -10.11 -23.36
C SER A 144 -10.34 -10.41 -24.77
N GLU A 145 -9.17 -9.90 -25.14
CA GLU A 145 -8.56 -10.14 -26.45
C GLU A 145 -7.70 -11.41 -26.48
N ARG A 146 -7.04 -11.73 -25.35
CA ARG A 146 -6.04 -12.81 -25.28
C ARG A 146 -6.61 -14.13 -24.73
N GLU A 147 -7.74 -14.09 -24.03
CA GLU A 147 -8.25 -15.22 -23.26
C GLU A 147 -9.71 -15.60 -23.56
N ASP A 148 -10.31 -15.00 -24.60
CA ASP A 148 -11.74 -15.13 -24.94
C ASP A 148 -12.67 -14.78 -23.75
N ASP A 149 -12.20 -13.96 -22.81
CA ASP A 149 -13.03 -13.46 -21.71
C ASP A 149 -14.05 -12.46 -22.25
N PRO A 150 -15.29 -12.50 -21.79
CA PRO A 150 -16.22 -11.43 -22.10
C PRO A 150 -15.65 -10.10 -21.56
N PRO A 151 -15.74 -9.00 -22.33
CA PRO A 151 -15.28 -7.70 -21.86
C PRO A 151 -16.02 -7.38 -20.56
N ALA A 152 -15.28 -7.40 -19.45
CA ALA A 152 -15.80 -6.99 -18.18
C ALA A 152 -15.58 -5.49 -18.05
N PHE A 153 -16.65 -4.73 -18.20
CA PHE A 153 -16.65 -3.33 -17.81
C PHE A 153 -16.51 -3.28 -16.28
N THR A 154 -15.32 -2.98 -15.82
CA THR A 154 -15.03 -2.84 -14.39
C THR A 154 -14.75 -1.39 -14.07
N LEU A 155 -15.79 -0.56 -13.95
CA LEU A 155 -15.72 0.69 -13.19
C LEU A 155 -16.02 0.43 -11.71
N GLY A 156 -16.21 -0.83 -11.32
CA GLY A 156 -16.32 -1.25 -9.94
C GLY A 156 -14.95 -1.61 -9.35
N LEU A 157 -14.95 -1.98 -8.07
CA LEU A 157 -13.73 -2.35 -7.32
C LEU A 157 -13.18 -3.71 -7.74
N SER A 158 -14.01 -4.56 -8.35
CA SER A 158 -13.59 -5.90 -8.78
C SER A 158 -12.48 -5.81 -9.83
N GLY A 159 -11.28 -6.29 -9.48
CA GLY A 159 -10.08 -6.20 -10.31
C GLY A 159 -9.25 -4.92 -10.13
N ALA A 160 -9.61 -4.02 -9.21
CA ALA A 160 -8.80 -2.86 -8.88
C ALA A 160 -7.60 -3.23 -8.02
N TYR A 161 -7.83 -4.03 -6.98
CA TYR A 161 -6.77 -4.43 -6.04
C TYR A 161 -5.88 -5.52 -6.62
N ASN A 162 -4.57 -5.39 -6.40
CA ASN A 162 -3.56 -6.29 -6.91
C ASN A 162 -2.38 -6.42 -5.95
N ALA A 163 -1.54 -7.43 -6.20
CA ALA A 163 -0.28 -7.61 -5.49
C ALA A 163 0.77 -8.29 -6.37
N VAL A 164 2.03 -8.03 -6.09
CA VAL A 164 3.19 -8.77 -6.62
C VAL A 164 3.75 -9.62 -5.49
N ASP A 165 3.78 -10.93 -5.68
CA ASP A 165 4.32 -11.86 -4.70
C ASP A 165 5.85 -12.00 -4.79
N SER A 166 6.41 -12.75 -3.82
CA SER A 166 7.85 -13.01 -3.72
C SER A 166 8.48 -13.71 -4.95
N GLN A 167 7.66 -14.26 -5.84
CA GLN A 167 8.08 -14.87 -7.09
C GLN A 167 7.90 -13.93 -8.30
N ASN A 168 7.69 -12.64 -8.07
CA ASN A 168 7.40 -11.63 -9.09
C ASN A 168 6.14 -11.93 -9.92
N ARG A 169 5.18 -12.71 -9.35
CA ARG A 169 3.90 -12.97 -9.99
C ARG A 169 2.91 -11.87 -9.63
N PHE A 170 2.21 -11.36 -10.62
CA PHE A 170 1.18 -10.35 -10.44
C PHE A 170 -0.20 -11.02 -10.24
N ILE A 171 -0.85 -10.71 -9.14
CA ILE A 171 -2.07 -11.39 -8.68
C ILE A 171 -3.23 -10.41 -8.64
N VAL A 172 -4.35 -10.83 -9.23
CA VAL A 172 -5.59 -10.03 -9.30
C VAL A 172 -6.81 -10.93 -9.04
N GLY A 173 -7.67 -10.51 -8.10
CA GLY A 173 -9.00 -11.08 -7.93
C GLY A 173 -10.02 -10.27 -8.74
N ARG A 174 -10.75 -10.91 -9.67
CA ARG A 174 -11.74 -10.22 -10.49
C ARG A 174 -12.99 -11.08 -10.69
N THR A 175 -14.15 -10.47 -10.57
CA THR A 175 -15.42 -11.20 -10.65
C THR A 175 -15.43 -12.41 -9.71
N ARG A 176 -15.33 -13.64 -10.21
CA ARG A 176 -15.35 -14.89 -9.45
C ARG A 176 -14.13 -15.77 -9.69
N PHE A 177 -13.03 -15.16 -10.10
CA PHE A 177 -11.78 -15.88 -10.30
C PHE A 177 -10.57 -15.06 -9.86
N VAL A 178 -9.48 -15.76 -9.60
CA VAL A 178 -8.18 -15.20 -9.31
C VAL A 178 -7.25 -15.51 -10.48
N SER A 179 -6.64 -14.49 -11.04
CA SER A 179 -5.63 -14.61 -12.09
C SER A 179 -4.24 -14.33 -11.53
N ILE A 180 -3.28 -15.17 -11.90
CA ILE A 180 -1.87 -15.03 -11.57
C ILE A 180 -1.12 -14.89 -12.89
N PHE A 181 -0.52 -13.72 -13.09
CA PHE A 181 0.27 -13.37 -14.26
C PHE A 181 1.76 -13.43 -13.92
N GLY A 182 2.59 -13.50 -14.94
CA GLY A 182 4.04 -13.45 -14.84
C GLY A 182 4.70 -13.20 -16.19
N ASP A 183 6.00 -13.29 -16.22
CA ASP A 183 6.80 -13.16 -17.42
C ASP A 183 6.56 -14.33 -18.38
N SER A 184 6.41 -14.09 -19.68
CA SER A 184 6.29 -15.17 -20.66
C SER A 184 7.59 -15.99 -20.78
N ILE A 185 8.72 -15.39 -20.48
CA ILE A 185 10.01 -16.04 -20.29
C ILE A 185 10.41 -15.83 -18.84
N GLU A 186 10.44 -16.89 -18.06
CA GLU A 186 10.73 -16.84 -16.63
C GLU A 186 12.06 -16.14 -16.34
N GLY A 187 12.02 -15.15 -15.43
CA GLY A 187 13.19 -14.36 -15.04
C GLY A 187 13.59 -13.27 -16.06
N ASP A 188 12.86 -13.09 -17.14
CA ASP A 188 13.06 -12.02 -18.11
C ASP A 188 11.99 -10.93 -17.96
N ARG A 189 12.32 -9.87 -17.21
CA ARG A 189 11.41 -8.73 -16.95
C ARG A 189 10.95 -8.04 -18.24
N SER A 190 11.73 -8.11 -19.30
CA SER A 190 11.42 -7.49 -20.60
C SER A 190 10.48 -8.34 -21.46
N SER A 191 10.20 -9.58 -21.06
CA SER A 191 9.29 -10.45 -21.79
C SER A 191 7.82 -10.02 -21.58
N PRO A 192 6.93 -10.28 -22.56
CA PRO A 192 5.50 -9.99 -22.43
C PRO A 192 4.83 -10.70 -21.24
N THR A 193 3.67 -10.20 -20.87
CA THR A 193 2.81 -10.79 -19.84
C THR A 193 2.23 -12.12 -20.30
N GLU A 194 2.23 -13.12 -19.40
CA GLU A 194 1.57 -14.40 -19.59
C GLU A 194 0.65 -14.71 -18.42
N LEU A 195 -0.57 -15.19 -18.69
CA LEU A 195 -1.44 -15.77 -17.66
C LEU A 195 -0.85 -17.13 -17.25
N LYS A 196 -0.28 -17.20 -16.05
CA LYS A 196 0.31 -18.43 -15.50
C LYS A 196 -0.77 -19.36 -14.92
N LYS A 197 -1.79 -18.79 -14.28
CA LYS A 197 -2.85 -19.56 -13.64
C LYS A 197 -4.13 -18.74 -13.52
N ARG A 198 -5.28 -19.41 -13.69
CA ARG A 198 -6.59 -18.87 -13.34
C ARG A 198 -7.32 -19.88 -12.45
N ILE A 199 -7.77 -19.42 -11.29
CA ILE A 199 -8.48 -20.21 -10.31
C ILE A 199 -9.92 -19.70 -10.27
N PHE A 200 -10.88 -20.51 -10.72
CA PHE A 200 -12.29 -20.22 -10.58
C PHE A 200 -12.74 -20.56 -9.17
N ILE A 201 -13.29 -19.56 -8.49
CA ILE A 201 -13.79 -19.73 -7.12
C ILE A 201 -15.19 -20.36 -7.22
N PRO A 202 -15.46 -21.43 -6.45
CA PRO A 202 -16.76 -22.10 -6.48
C PRO A 202 -17.92 -21.14 -6.15
N ASP A 203 -19.00 -21.20 -6.93
CA ASP A 203 -20.19 -20.34 -6.75
C ASP A 203 -20.77 -20.40 -5.34
N ALA A 204 -20.61 -21.52 -4.64
CA ALA A 204 -21.07 -21.69 -3.25
C ALA A 204 -20.35 -20.77 -2.23
N LEU A 205 -19.23 -20.15 -2.61
CA LEU A 205 -18.50 -19.18 -1.77
C LEU A 205 -18.98 -17.74 -1.96
N PHE A 206 -19.94 -17.51 -2.85
CA PHE A 206 -20.58 -16.22 -3.08
C PHE A 206 -22.01 -16.20 -2.55
N CYS A 207 -22.49 -15.05 -2.14
CA CYS A 207 -23.84 -14.91 -1.60
C CYS A 207 -24.93 -15.15 -2.65
N ASN A 208 -24.74 -14.64 -3.85
CA ASN A 208 -25.66 -14.76 -4.98
C ASN A 208 -24.92 -14.60 -6.32
N GLU A 209 -25.63 -14.54 -7.44
CA GLU A 209 -25.03 -14.46 -8.78
C GLU A 209 -24.36 -13.11 -9.09
N ASP A 210 -24.74 -12.05 -8.36
CA ASP A 210 -24.19 -10.70 -8.55
C ASP A 210 -22.97 -10.44 -7.63
N ASP A 211 -22.74 -11.28 -6.62
CA ASP A 211 -21.64 -11.15 -5.70
C ASP A 211 -20.29 -11.43 -6.39
N VAL A 212 -19.33 -10.55 -6.20
CA VAL A 212 -18.01 -10.61 -6.85
C VAL A 212 -16.90 -10.28 -5.86
N ILE A 213 -15.67 -10.64 -6.19
CA ILE A 213 -14.48 -10.25 -5.40
C ILE A 213 -14.34 -8.73 -5.44
N ALA A 214 -14.32 -8.10 -4.27
CA ALA A 214 -14.11 -6.67 -4.08
C ALA A 214 -12.65 -6.33 -3.79
N GLY A 215 -12.01 -7.04 -2.86
CA GLY A 215 -10.68 -6.74 -2.37
C GLY A 215 -9.81 -7.96 -2.13
N MET A 216 -8.51 -7.72 -1.95
CA MET A 216 -7.52 -8.76 -1.68
C MET A 216 -6.33 -8.28 -0.86
N SER A 217 -5.67 -9.22 -0.21
CA SER A 217 -4.37 -9.02 0.44
C SER A 217 -3.60 -10.36 0.46
N LEU A 218 -2.39 -10.35 1.04
CA LEU A 218 -1.62 -11.54 1.33
C LEU A 218 -1.44 -11.69 2.85
N THR A 219 -1.56 -12.90 3.33
CA THR A 219 -1.27 -13.23 4.73
C THR A 219 0.22 -13.44 4.96
N TYR A 220 0.67 -13.38 6.20
CA TYR A 220 2.08 -13.58 6.54
C TYR A 220 2.55 -15.04 6.37
N ASP A 221 1.63 -16.01 6.27
CA ASP A 221 1.89 -17.41 5.89
C ASP A 221 1.73 -17.66 4.38
N GLU A 222 1.87 -16.60 3.56
CA GLU A 222 1.92 -16.66 2.09
C GLU A 222 0.63 -17.18 1.43
N LYS A 223 -0.53 -16.89 2.01
CA LYS A 223 -1.83 -17.17 1.39
C LYS A 223 -2.43 -15.92 0.78
N LEU A 224 -3.27 -16.13 -0.22
CA LEU A 224 -4.09 -15.10 -0.84
C LEU A 224 -5.41 -15.01 -0.08
N VAL A 225 -5.74 -13.83 0.42
CA VAL A 225 -7.03 -13.56 1.06
C VAL A 225 -7.86 -12.64 0.18
N PHE A 226 -9.13 -12.97 0.02
CA PHE A 226 -10.09 -12.21 -0.78
C PHE A 226 -11.36 -11.96 0.01
N VAL A 227 -11.97 -10.80 -0.23
CA VAL A 227 -13.30 -10.47 0.27
C VAL A 227 -14.23 -10.17 -0.90
N THR A 228 -15.50 -10.60 -0.82
CA THR A 228 -16.52 -10.27 -1.82
C THR A 228 -17.29 -9.02 -1.45
N GLU A 229 -17.99 -8.40 -2.40
CA GLU A 229 -18.85 -7.23 -2.17
C GLU A 229 -19.93 -7.48 -1.11
N LEU A 230 -20.38 -8.73 -0.97
CA LEU A 230 -21.36 -9.13 0.04
C LEU A 230 -20.72 -9.79 1.28
N GLY A 231 -19.43 -9.51 1.52
CA GLY A 231 -18.75 -9.76 2.79
C GLY A 231 -18.33 -11.22 3.05
N ASN A 232 -18.24 -12.06 2.04
CA ASN A 232 -17.60 -13.37 2.17
C ASN A 232 -16.09 -13.23 2.08
N LEU A 233 -15.38 -13.71 3.11
CA LEU A 233 -13.93 -13.75 3.19
C LEU A 233 -13.44 -15.17 2.97
N PHE A 234 -12.50 -15.39 2.06
CA PHE A 234 -11.90 -16.69 1.82
C PHE A 234 -10.40 -16.63 1.63
N VAL A 235 -9.72 -17.72 1.95
CA VAL A 235 -8.26 -17.84 1.87
C VAL A 235 -7.89 -19.00 0.97
N ILE A 236 -6.97 -18.77 0.02
CA ILE A 236 -6.49 -19.78 -0.90
C ILE A 236 -4.95 -19.81 -0.96
N SER A 237 -4.38 -20.97 -1.28
CA SER A 237 -2.96 -21.04 -1.64
C SER A 237 -2.73 -20.53 -3.06
N PRO A 238 -1.68 -19.75 -3.33
CA PRO A 238 -1.31 -19.40 -4.70
C PRO A 238 -0.97 -20.61 -5.55
N ASP A 239 -0.62 -21.75 -4.92
CA ASP A 239 -0.31 -23.01 -5.58
C ASP A 239 -1.51 -23.96 -5.76
N LEU A 240 -2.72 -23.50 -5.36
CA LEU A 240 -3.95 -24.26 -5.49
C LEU A 240 -4.11 -24.81 -6.92
N ASP A 241 -4.48 -26.11 -7.05
CA ASP A 241 -4.81 -26.69 -8.37
C ASP A 241 -6.13 -26.07 -8.89
N PRO A 242 -6.13 -25.38 -10.01
CA PRO A 242 -7.34 -24.73 -10.53
C PRO A 242 -8.43 -25.75 -10.96
N ASN A 243 -8.06 -27.03 -11.16
CA ASN A 243 -8.99 -28.10 -11.55
C ASN A 243 -9.54 -28.86 -10.36
N ASP A 244 -8.92 -28.76 -9.18
CA ASP A 244 -9.35 -29.38 -7.94
C ASP A 244 -9.07 -28.44 -6.76
N PRO A 245 -9.88 -27.37 -6.59
CA PRO A 245 -9.66 -26.38 -5.55
C PRO A 245 -9.86 -26.93 -4.13
N GLY A 246 -10.40 -28.15 -3.97
CA GLY A 246 -10.66 -28.72 -2.65
C GLY A 246 -11.63 -27.90 -1.81
N ASP A 247 -11.47 -28.01 -0.49
CA ASP A 247 -12.22 -27.21 0.48
C ASP A 247 -11.50 -25.89 0.71
N ILE A 248 -12.08 -24.78 0.23
CA ILE A 248 -11.59 -23.42 0.46
C ILE A 248 -12.18 -22.90 1.78
N PRO A 249 -11.35 -22.50 2.77
CA PRO A 249 -11.83 -21.86 3.99
C PRO A 249 -12.57 -20.55 3.67
N VAL A 250 -13.79 -20.43 4.18
CA VAL A 250 -14.65 -19.25 3.99
C VAL A 250 -15.35 -18.88 5.28
N ILE A 251 -15.53 -17.57 5.51
CA ILE A 251 -16.39 -17.01 6.56
C ILE A 251 -17.13 -15.79 6.01
N SER A 252 -18.29 -15.48 6.54
CA SER A 252 -19.11 -14.36 6.07
C SER A 252 -19.32 -13.31 7.16
N ALA A 253 -19.26 -12.03 6.79
CA ALA A 253 -19.81 -10.94 7.58
C ALA A 253 -21.35 -11.00 7.60
N ASN A 254 -21.95 -11.42 6.48
CA ASN A 254 -23.40 -11.60 6.29
C ASN A 254 -23.81 -13.07 6.41
N GLU A 255 -24.02 -13.57 7.62
CA GLU A 255 -24.47 -14.95 7.84
C GLU A 255 -25.80 -15.24 7.14
N GLY A 256 -25.84 -16.26 6.30
CA GLY A 256 -27.05 -16.62 5.57
C GLY A 256 -27.40 -15.70 4.38
N CYS A 257 -26.43 -14.96 3.88
CA CYS A 257 -26.59 -13.97 2.82
C CYS A 257 -27.34 -14.46 1.56
N ALA A 258 -27.19 -15.75 1.18
CA ALA A 258 -27.86 -16.32 0.02
C ALA A 258 -29.41 -16.28 0.08
N THR A 259 -29.97 -16.08 1.27
CA THR A 259 -31.42 -16.03 1.51
C THR A 259 -31.90 -14.77 2.22
N ALA A 260 -31.00 -13.85 2.57
CA ALA A 260 -31.29 -12.59 3.21
C ALA A 260 -31.93 -11.60 2.22
N ASP A 261 -32.67 -10.62 2.75
CA ASP A 261 -33.09 -9.48 1.92
C ASP A 261 -31.84 -8.67 1.53
N PRO A 262 -31.64 -8.33 0.26
CA PRO A 262 -30.50 -7.51 -0.17
C PRO A 262 -30.36 -6.18 0.60
N ALA A 263 -31.45 -5.61 1.08
CA ALA A 263 -31.44 -4.38 1.87
C ALA A 263 -30.85 -4.55 3.29
N ASP A 264 -30.79 -5.79 3.78
CA ASP A 264 -30.25 -6.12 5.11
C ASP A 264 -28.77 -6.54 5.05
N LEU A 265 -28.19 -6.64 3.85
CA LEU A 265 -26.80 -7.05 3.67
C LEU A 265 -25.83 -5.88 3.89
N GLU A 266 -24.78 -6.15 4.62
CA GLU A 266 -23.61 -5.25 4.73
C GLU A 266 -22.76 -5.37 3.46
N ILE A 267 -22.34 -4.25 2.90
CA ILE A 267 -21.59 -4.18 1.64
C ILE A 267 -20.12 -3.88 1.94
N VAL A 268 -19.22 -4.51 1.22
CA VAL A 268 -17.78 -4.22 1.23
C VAL A 268 -17.42 -3.46 -0.05
N SER A 269 -16.85 -2.27 0.10
CA SER A 269 -16.40 -1.39 -0.99
C SER A 269 -14.91 -1.10 -0.94
N ASN A 270 -14.11 -1.98 -0.32
CA ASN A 270 -12.68 -1.76 -0.08
C ASN A 270 -11.93 -3.09 0.05
N SER A 271 -10.62 -3.03 0.33
CA SER A 271 -9.77 -4.21 0.45
C SER A 271 -9.67 -4.73 1.89
N VAL A 272 -8.81 -5.71 2.10
CA VAL A 272 -8.54 -6.40 3.37
C VAL A 272 -7.16 -6.00 3.87
N ALA A 273 -7.03 -5.70 5.16
CA ALA A 273 -5.74 -5.66 5.81
C ALA A 273 -5.48 -6.98 6.55
N ALA A 274 -4.20 -7.33 6.70
CA ALA A 274 -3.79 -8.53 7.42
C ALA A 274 -2.57 -8.24 8.31
N ASP A 275 -2.54 -8.84 9.50
CA ASP A 275 -1.40 -8.76 10.40
C ASP A 275 -0.63 -10.08 10.51
N GLU A 276 0.52 -10.00 11.15
CA GLU A 276 1.45 -11.12 11.37
C GLU A 276 0.92 -12.19 12.31
N ASP A 277 -0.10 -11.86 13.10
CA ASP A 277 -0.76 -12.76 14.05
C ASP A 277 -1.95 -13.53 13.41
N GLY A 278 -2.14 -13.37 12.09
CA GLY A 278 -3.23 -13.98 11.34
C GLY A 278 -4.55 -13.24 11.43
N GLY A 279 -4.56 -12.01 11.95
CA GLY A 279 -5.73 -11.12 11.92
C GLY A 279 -6.02 -10.65 10.50
N LEU A 280 -7.27 -10.76 10.08
CA LEU A 280 -7.79 -10.29 8.80
C LEU A 280 -8.90 -9.27 9.05
N TYR A 281 -8.75 -8.07 8.51
CA TYR A 281 -9.59 -6.93 8.83
C TYR A 281 -10.45 -6.54 7.65
N VAL A 282 -11.77 -6.63 7.83
CA VAL A 282 -12.77 -6.35 6.79
C VAL A 282 -13.71 -5.26 7.28
N LEU A 283 -13.83 -4.21 6.48
CA LEU A 283 -14.75 -3.10 6.73
C LEU A 283 -15.97 -3.26 5.84
N THR A 284 -17.15 -3.28 6.46
CA THR A 284 -18.43 -3.29 5.74
C THR A 284 -19.10 -1.92 5.85
N SER A 285 -20.23 -1.76 5.17
CA SER A 285 -21.07 -0.55 5.27
C SER A 285 -21.66 -0.26 6.67
N ALA A 286 -21.47 -1.16 7.64
CA ALA A 286 -22.05 -1.04 8.98
C ALA A 286 -21.06 -1.26 10.13
N ALA A 287 -20.01 -2.05 9.92
CA ALA A 287 -19.12 -2.46 11.00
C ALA A 287 -17.70 -2.79 10.53
N MET A 288 -16.76 -2.69 11.46
CA MET A 288 -15.40 -3.21 11.34
C MET A 288 -15.36 -4.63 11.89
N TYR A 289 -14.75 -5.56 11.17
CA TYR A 289 -14.58 -6.96 11.55
C TYR A 289 -13.11 -7.33 11.67
N ARG A 290 -12.80 -8.19 12.64
CA ARG A 290 -11.61 -9.01 12.64
C ARG A 290 -12.00 -10.48 12.53
N PHE A 291 -11.40 -11.15 11.57
CA PHE A 291 -11.37 -12.61 11.46
C PHE A 291 -9.96 -13.09 11.74
N ASP A 292 -9.82 -14.20 12.44
CA ASP A 292 -8.52 -14.82 12.69
C ASP A 292 -8.33 -16.02 11.75
N TRP A 293 -7.19 -16.05 11.08
CA TRP A 293 -6.70 -17.14 10.23
C TRP A 293 -5.62 -17.92 10.99
N ASP A 294 -5.86 -19.22 11.26
CA ASP A 294 -4.94 -20.08 12.01
C ASP A 294 -4.05 -20.98 11.11
N GLY A 295 -3.95 -20.64 9.81
CA GLY A 295 -3.27 -21.47 8.80
C GLY A 295 -4.16 -22.54 8.19
N ARG A 296 -5.40 -22.73 8.69
CA ARG A 296 -6.33 -23.78 8.25
C ARG A 296 -7.79 -23.35 8.22
N ALA A 297 -8.23 -22.57 9.19
CA ALA A 297 -9.62 -22.17 9.37
C ALA A 297 -9.74 -20.68 9.65
N LEU A 298 -10.90 -20.12 9.33
CA LEU A 298 -11.28 -18.75 9.63
C LEU A 298 -12.26 -18.73 10.79
N THR A 299 -12.05 -17.81 11.75
CA THR A 299 -12.98 -17.57 12.87
C THR A 299 -13.21 -16.10 13.06
N ARG A 300 -14.44 -15.67 13.39
CA ARG A 300 -14.74 -14.27 13.70
C ARG A 300 -14.27 -13.96 15.14
N ARG A 301 -13.29 -13.07 15.27
CA ARG A 301 -12.78 -12.63 16.57
C ARG A 301 -13.66 -11.58 17.20
N TRP A 302 -14.01 -10.53 16.43
CA TRP A 302 -14.90 -9.45 16.87
C TRP A 302 -15.58 -8.74 15.70
N ARG A 303 -16.64 -7.99 16.02
CA ARG A 303 -17.36 -7.04 15.17
C ARG A 303 -17.64 -5.79 16.00
N ALA A 304 -17.36 -4.61 15.46
CA ALA A 304 -17.62 -3.33 16.10
C ALA A 304 -18.32 -2.37 15.14
N GLU A 305 -19.47 -1.85 15.54
CA GLU A 305 -20.23 -0.88 14.74
C GLU A 305 -19.60 0.50 14.82
N TYR A 306 -19.69 1.23 13.71
CA TYR A 306 -19.29 2.63 13.59
C TYR A 306 -20.47 3.48 13.09
N ARG A 307 -20.31 4.80 13.03
CA ARG A 307 -21.39 5.70 12.60
C ARG A 307 -21.53 5.75 11.10
N VAL A 308 -22.76 5.72 10.63
CA VAL A 308 -23.13 5.81 9.21
C VAL A 308 -24.35 6.73 9.08
N ALA A 309 -24.27 7.71 8.18
CA ALA A 309 -25.40 8.58 7.88
C ALA A 309 -26.53 7.81 7.19
N GLU A 310 -27.79 8.21 7.44
CA GLU A 310 -28.96 7.62 6.79
C GLU A 310 -29.00 7.87 5.27
N GLU A 311 -28.38 8.98 4.80
CA GLU A 311 -28.28 9.36 3.39
C GLU A 311 -26.82 9.49 2.99
N VAL A 312 -26.50 9.09 1.77
CA VAL A 312 -25.15 9.28 1.20
C VAL A 312 -24.99 10.76 0.84
N PRO A 313 -24.13 11.52 1.53
CA PRO A 313 -24.11 12.98 1.40
C PRO A 313 -23.49 13.48 0.08
N SER A 314 -22.83 12.62 -0.69
CA SER A 314 -22.15 13.02 -1.92
C SER A 314 -22.11 11.91 -2.97
N PRO A 315 -22.22 12.27 -4.27
CA PRO A 315 -22.12 11.32 -5.37
C PRO A 315 -20.72 10.71 -5.54
N ILE A 316 -19.69 11.23 -4.87
CA ILE A 316 -18.35 10.61 -4.86
C ILE A 316 -18.31 9.32 -4.03
N ARG A 317 -19.23 9.13 -3.08
CA ARG A 317 -19.29 7.91 -2.28
C ARG A 317 -19.65 6.69 -3.10
N LEU A 318 -18.90 5.61 -2.89
CA LEU A 318 -19.14 4.31 -3.55
C LEU A 318 -20.32 3.55 -2.91
N GLY A 319 -20.72 3.92 -1.70
CA GLY A 319 -21.83 3.29 -0.99
C GLY A 319 -22.09 3.91 0.39
N PRO A 320 -23.02 3.36 1.17
CA PRO A 320 -23.19 3.72 2.58
C PRO A 320 -21.97 3.22 3.37
N GLY A 321 -21.63 3.96 4.44
CA GLY A 321 -20.51 3.61 5.30
C GLY A 321 -19.18 4.22 4.85
N SER A 322 -18.09 3.58 5.21
CA SER A 322 -16.73 4.00 4.92
C SER A 322 -16.25 3.48 3.56
N GLY A 323 -15.55 4.30 2.79
CA GLY A 323 -14.85 3.90 1.57
C GLY A 323 -13.39 3.45 1.79
N SER A 324 -12.86 3.61 3.03
CA SER A 324 -11.46 3.30 3.33
C SER A 324 -11.18 1.80 3.36
N THR A 325 -10.07 1.35 2.77
CA THR A 325 -9.44 0.09 3.19
C THR A 325 -8.96 0.27 4.63
N PRO A 326 -9.18 -0.69 5.55
CA PRO A 326 -8.66 -0.60 6.91
C PRO A 326 -7.14 -0.48 6.90
N SER A 327 -6.59 0.52 7.60
CA SER A 327 -5.14 0.66 7.80
C SER A 327 -4.76 0.23 9.21
N LEU A 328 -3.65 -0.51 9.37
CA LEU A 328 -3.21 -0.96 10.69
C LEU A 328 -2.19 0.02 11.27
N MET A 329 -2.43 0.44 12.52
CA MET A 329 -1.58 1.33 13.30
C MET A 329 -0.97 0.55 14.48
N GLY A 330 0.27 0.90 14.86
CA GLY A 330 1.07 0.15 15.83
C GLY A 330 1.68 -1.10 15.18
N THR A 331 3.00 -1.10 15.06
CA THR A 331 3.75 -2.13 14.33
C THR A 331 4.50 -3.08 15.25
N ARG A 332 4.61 -2.72 16.55
CA ARG A 332 5.34 -3.46 17.58
C ARG A 332 4.38 -4.15 18.57
N ALA A 333 4.88 -5.17 19.24
CA ALA A 333 4.09 -5.93 20.21
C ALA A 333 3.69 -5.10 21.43
N ASP A 334 4.53 -4.14 21.86
CA ASP A 334 4.31 -3.25 22.98
C ASP A 334 3.57 -1.96 22.62
N ASP A 335 3.28 -1.71 21.34
CA ASP A 335 2.46 -0.59 20.88
C ASP A 335 1.00 -0.74 21.30
N ASP A 336 0.32 0.41 21.50
CA ASP A 336 -1.14 0.47 21.35
C ASP A 336 -1.48 0.20 19.87
N ARG A 337 -2.22 -0.89 19.60
CA ARG A 337 -2.46 -1.34 18.22
C ARG A 337 -3.91 -1.13 17.80
N PHE A 338 -4.09 -0.50 16.62
CA PHE A 338 -5.41 -0.11 16.13
C PHE A 338 -5.67 -0.53 14.69
N VAL A 339 -6.97 -0.58 14.36
CA VAL A 339 -7.47 -0.51 12.99
C VAL A 339 -8.03 0.90 12.78
N VAL A 340 -7.60 1.57 11.73
CA VAL A 340 -7.91 2.97 11.43
C VAL A 340 -8.78 3.06 10.19
N ILE A 341 -9.89 3.82 10.27
CA ILE A 341 -10.79 4.11 9.15
C ILE A 341 -11.30 5.55 9.23
N THR A 342 -11.89 6.05 8.15
CA THR A 342 -12.90 7.12 8.23
C THR A 342 -14.28 6.50 8.35
N ASP A 343 -15.24 7.15 9.05
CA ASP A 343 -16.60 6.63 9.18
C ASP A 343 -17.54 7.11 8.05
N GLY A 344 -18.81 6.73 8.13
CA GLY A 344 -19.83 7.04 7.13
C GLY A 344 -20.72 8.25 7.46
N GLU A 345 -20.37 9.10 8.44
CA GLU A 345 -21.15 10.29 8.79
C GLU A 345 -21.06 11.38 7.71
N ALA A 346 -21.97 12.35 7.76
CA ALA A 346 -21.96 13.52 6.89
C ALA A 346 -20.75 14.43 7.17
N LEU A 347 -20.42 14.66 8.44
CA LEU A 347 -19.10 15.09 8.88
C LEU A 347 -18.37 13.84 9.35
N MET A 348 -17.53 13.29 8.50
CA MET A 348 -16.82 12.05 8.82
C MET A 348 -15.94 12.20 10.05
N ASN A 349 -15.69 11.07 10.73
CA ASN A 349 -14.70 10.99 11.78
C ASN A 349 -13.56 10.05 11.34
N LEU A 350 -12.36 10.35 11.83
CA LEU A 350 -11.32 9.35 11.94
C LEU A 350 -11.66 8.47 13.15
N VAL A 351 -11.67 7.15 12.95
CA VAL A 351 -12.03 6.17 13.99
C VAL A 351 -10.90 5.17 14.15
N LEU A 352 -10.44 4.99 15.40
CA LEU A 352 -9.49 3.97 15.79
C LEU A 352 -10.22 2.89 16.60
N PHE A 353 -10.04 1.62 16.18
CA PHE A 353 -10.53 0.46 16.92
C PHE A 353 -9.34 -0.28 17.53
N TRP A 354 -9.42 -0.61 18.82
CA TRP A 354 -8.46 -1.53 19.43
C TRP A 354 -8.37 -2.81 18.59
N ARG A 355 -7.18 -3.08 18.05
CA ARG A 355 -6.95 -4.20 17.12
C ARG A 355 -7.03 -5.55 17.81
N ASP A 356 -6.38 -5.66 18.96
CA ASP A 356 -6.27 -6.89 19.73
C ASP A 356 -7.19 -6.89 20.96
N GLU A 357 -6.67 -7.13 22.15
CA GLU A 357 -7.45 -7.09 23.37
C GLU A 357 -7.71 -5.63 23.77
N ILE A 358 -8.96 -5.36 24.16
CA ILE A 358 -9.32 -4.06 24.71
C ILE A 358 -8.74 -3.98 26.12
N PRO A 359 -7.98 -2.92 26.49
CA PRO A 359 -7.47 -2.79 27.86
C PRO A 359 -8.57 -2.93 28.90
N ASP A 360 -8.30 -3.64 30.00
CA ASP A 360 -9.30 -3.97 31.01
C ASP A 360 -9.98 -2.73 31.62
N ASP A 361 -9.22 -1.68 31.79
CA ASP A 361 -9.63 -0.39 32.34
C ASP A 361 -10.26 0.56 31.32
N TRP A 362 -10.36 0.14 30.03
CA TRP A 362 -10.94 0.97 28.97
C TRP A 362 -12.46 0.98 29.06
N GLU A 363 -13.04 2.17 29.10
CA GLU A 363 -14.49 2.38 29.01
C GLU A 363 -14.88 2.93 27.64
N PRO A 364 -16.12 2.71 27.17
CA PRO A 364 -16.57 3.32 25.92
C PRO A 364 -16.36 4.83 25.92
N ILE A 365 -15.85 5.38 24.81
CA ILE A 365 -15.56 6.82 24.66
C ILE A 365 -16.81 7.71 24.86
N ALA A 366 -17.99 7.17 24.58
CA ALA A 366 -19.28 7.83 24.84
C ALA A 366 -20.39 6.79 25.00
N PRO A 367 -21.55 7.17 25.66
CA PRO A 367 -22.69 6.29 25.73
C PRO A 367 -23.19 5.84 24.36
N GLY A 368 -23.37 4.53 24.19
CA GLY A 368 -23.84 3.93 22.94
C GLY A 368 -22.74 3.70 21.88
N ARG A 369 -21.49 4.00 22.19
CA ARG A 369 -20.34 3.61 21.35
C ARG A 369 -19.86 2.22 21.71
N ASP A 370 -19.37 1.49 20.69
CA ASP A 370 -18.71 0.22 20.94
C ASP A 370 -17.46 0.44 21.81
N ARG A 371 -17.23 -0.44 22.79
CA ARG A 371 -16.07 -0.35 23.68
C ARG A 371 -14.75 -0.52 22.93
N ARG A 372 -14.78 -1.13 21.75
CA ARG A 372 -13.59 -1.30 20.89
C ARG A 372 -13.12 0.00 20.26
N ILE A 373 -13.97 1.02 20.19
CA ILE A 373 -13.55 2.33 19.66
C ILE A 373 -12.65 3.02 20.69
N ALA A 374 -11.39 3.23 20.28
CA ALA A 374 -10.39 3.91 21.09
C ALA A 374 -10.51 5.43 20.95
N CYS A 375 -10.76 5.92 19.73
CA CYS A 375 -11.09 7.31 19.53
C CYS A 375 -11.98 7.53 18.30
N GLU A 376 -12.62 8.69 18.25
CA GLU A 376 -13.50 9.14 17.18
C GLU A 376 -13.38 10.66 17.10
N VAL A 377 -12.69 11.17 16.07
CA VAL A 377 -12.37 12.59 15.91
C VAL A 377 -13.02 13.12 14.64
N PRO A 378 -13.90 14.14 14.73
CA PRO A 378 -14.48 14.79 13.56
C PRO A 378 -13.37 15.43 12.71
N VAL A 379 -13.42 15.22 11.38
CA VAL A 379 -12.46 15.75 10.42
C VAL A 379 -13.12 16.87 9.65
N ASP A 380 -12.81 18.12 10.00
CA ASP A 380 -13.35 19.32 9.35
C ASP A 380 -12.31 20.11 8.56
N PHE A 381 -11.10 19.58 8.46
CA PHE A 381 -9.95 20.17 7.76
C PHE A 381 -9.60 21.60 8.22
N GLY A 382 -9.95 21.93 9.48
CA GLY A 382 -9.73 23.26 10.05
C GLY A 382 -10.64 24.35 9.51
N THR A 383 -11.68 23.98 8.76
CA THR A 383 -12.62 24.93 8.13
C THR A 383 -13.83 25.21 9.00
N GLY A 384 -14.13 24.38 10.00
CA GLY A 384 -15.38 24.39 10.76
C GLY A 384 -16.57 23.91 9.92
N ALA A 385 -16.31 23.10 8.88
CA ALA A 385 -17.34 22.50 8.03
C ALA A 385 -18.26 21.59 8.84
N THR A 386 -19.50 21.48 8.39
CA THR A 386 -20.51 20.56 8.97
C THR A 386 -20.66 19.29 8.14
N GLU A 387 -20.01 19.22 7.00
CA GLU A 387 -19.97 18.10 6.07
C GLU A 387 -18.54 17.95 5.55
N ALA A 388 -18.01 16.75 5.58
CA ALA A 388 -16.71 16.37 5.01
C ALA A 388 -16.69 14.86 4.82
N ILE A 389 -16.14 14.39 3.71
CA ILE A 389 -16.04 12.97 3.40
C ILE A 389 -14.68 12.62 2.81
N SER A 390 -14.27 11.37 2.98
CA SER A 390 -13.16 10.76 2.26
C SER A 390 -13.53 9.35 1.85
N GLU A 391 -13.28 9.02 0.59
CA GLU A 391 -13.34 7.65 0.06
C GLU A 391 -11.94 7.04 -0.05
N GLN A 392 -10.90 7.84 0.28
CA GLN A 392 -9.52 7.39 0.22
C GLN A 392 -9.13 6.64 1.51
N SER A 393 -8.25 5.66 1.35
CA SER A 393 -7.67 4.96 2.50
C SER A 393 -6.80 5.91 3.31
N VAL A 394 -6.88 5.78 4.63
CA VAL A 394 -6.12 6.61 5.58
C VAL A 394 -4.64 6.23 5.50
N ALA A 395 -3.77 7.21 5.26
CA ALA A 395 -2.33 6.98 5.34
C ALA A 395 -1.89 7.01 6.82
N VAL A 396 -1.15 5.97 7.25
CA VAL A 396 -0.77 5.78 8.66
C VAL A 396 0.75 5.65 8.79
N ARG A 397 1.34 6.33 9.76
CA ARG A 397 2.75 6.17 10.14
C ARG A 397 2.93 6.39 11.63
N GLY A 398 3.49 5.39 12.34
CA GLY A 398 3.51 5.41 13.81
C GLY A 398 2.10 5.55 14.35
N TYR A 399 1.89 6.53 15.21
CA TYR A 399 0.57 6.86 15.75
C TYR A 399 -0.14 8.00 15.00
N ALA A 400 0.38 8.41 13.85
CA ALA A 400 -0.22 9.44 13.01
C ALA A 400 -1.09 8.85 11.90
N ALA A 401 -2.21 9.51 11.63
CA ALA A 401 -3.13 9.22 10.55
C ALA A 401 -3.38 10.49 9.73
N VAL A 402 -3.28 10.40 8.39
CA VAL A 402 -3.55 11.52 7.48
C VAL A 402 -4.75 11.20 6.60
N VAL A 403 -5.68 12.14 6.54
CA VAL A 403 -6.94 12.06 5.79
C VAL A 403 -6.98 13.19 4.76
N VAL A 404 -7.55 12.90 3.58
CA VAL A 404 -7.82 13.88 2.51
C VAL A 404 -9.32 14.12 2.38
N ASN A 405 -9.71 15.29 1.87
CA ASN A 405 -11.10 15.63 1.59
C ASN A 405 -11.48 15.28 0.15
N ASP A 406 -12.61 14.58 -0.02
CA ASP A 406 -13.19 14.28 -1.33
C ASP A 406 -14.52 15.01 -1.57
N LEU A 407 -15.00 15.81 -0.61
CA LEU A 407 -16.26 16.53 -0.75
C LEU A 407 -16.12 17.72 -1.67
N LEU A 408 -16.70 17.63 -2.86
CA LEU A 408 -16.77 18.74 -3.82
C LEU A 408 -17.61 19.90 -3.29
N THR A 409 -17.19 21.13 -3.59
CA THR A 409 -17.91 22.34 -3.16
C THR A 409 -19.29 22.48 -3.82
N ASP A 410 -19.44 22.08 -5.08
CA ASP A 410 -20.70 22.17 -5.84
C ASP A 410 -20.75 21.04 -6.90
N PRO A 411 -21.02 19.79 -6.48
CA PRO A 411 -21.02 18.65 -7.39
C PRO A 411 -22.18 18.72 -8.39
N THR A 412 -21.95 18.31 -9.62
CA THR A 412 -23.01 18.11 -10.61
C THR A 412 -23.78 16.85 -10.24
N ILE A 413 -25.01 17.02 -9.76
CA ILE A 413 -25.91 15.93 -9.44
C ILE A 413 -26.72 15.57 -10.67
N ASN A 414 -26.86 14.25 -10.95
CA ASN A 414 -27.59 13.71 -12.10
C ASN A 414 -27.05 14.22 -13.44
N PRO A 415 -25.82 13.86 -13.83
CA PRO A 415 -25.33 14.17 -15.16
C PRO A 415 -26.33 13.64 -16.23
N PRO A 416 -26.53 14.40 -17.34
CA PRO A 416 -27.54 14.06 -18.33
C PRO A 416 -27.35 12.63 -18.85
N SER A 417 -28.38 11.84 -18.69
CA SER A 417 -28.62 10.42 -19.01
C SER A 417 -27.45 9.64 -19.62
N ILE A 418 -26.67 9.00 -18.77
CA ILE A 418 -25.70 7.98 -19.18
C ILE A 418 -26.34 6.57 -19.04
N GLY A 419 -27.62 6.45 -19.30
CA GLY A 419 -28.34 5.17 -19.29
C GLY A 419 -28.33 4.45 -17.92
N ASN A 420 -28.10 3.12 -17.93
CA ASN A 420 -28.09 2.28 -16.74
C ASN A 420 -26.80 2.39 -15.89
N LEU A 421 -25.90 3.29 -16.20
CA LEU A 421 -24.65 3.51 -15.48
C LEU A 421 -24.79 4.50 -14.29
N GLY A 422 -25.98 4.90 -13.94
CA GLY A 422 -26.37 5.96 -13.02
C GLY A 422 -25.38 6.32 -11.90
N ALA A 423 -25.18 5.45 -10.91
CA ALA A 423 -24.32 5.76 -9.76
C ALA A 423 -22.81 5.77 -10.12
N VAL A 424 -22.37 4.83 -10.95
CA VAL A 424 -20.95 4.75 -11.38
C VAL A 424 -20.57 5.95 -12.24
N ALA A 425 -21.45 6.35 -13.15
CA ALA A 425 -21.22 7.53 -13.98
C ALA A 425 -21.21 8.82 -13.14
N GLN A 426 -22.06 8.90 -12.14
CA GLN A 426 -22.12 10.04 -11.23
C GLN A 426 -20.84 10.12 -10.37
N ASN A 427 -20.36 9.00 -9.87
CA ASN A 427 -19.10 8.91 -9.15
C ASN A 427 -17.91 9.34 -10.02
N LEU A 428 -17.81 8.84 -11.25
CA LEU A 428 -16.75 9.24 -12.19
C LEU A 428 -16.80 10.74 -12.52
N VAL A 429 -17.99 11.29 -12.80
CA VAL A 429 -18.14 12.73 -13.05
C VAL A 429 -17.67 13.54 -11.84
N SER A 430 -18.06 13.13 -10.63
CA SER A 430 -17.62 13.80 -9.39
C SER A 430 -16.10 13.77 -9.23
N ALA A 431 -15.46 12.62 -9.49
CA ALA A 431 -14.01 12.50 -9.43
C ALA A 431 -13.32 13.43 -10.46
N LEU A 432 -13.89 13.56 -11.65
CA LEU A 432 -13.37 14.46 -12.69
C LEU A 432 -13.56 15.93 -12.34
N GLU A 433 -14.68 16.28 -11.71
CA GLU A 433 -14.94 17.65 -11.23
C GLU A 433 -13.96 18.11 -10.15
N GLY A 434 -13.29 17.18 -9.45
CA GLY A 434 -12.21 17.50 -8.52
C GLY A 434 -11.05 18.29 -9.15
N GLY A 435 -10.86 18.21 -10.46
CA GLY A 435 -9.90 19.01 -11.20
C GLY A 435 -10.36 20.43 -11.55
N ILE A 436 -11.62 20.79 -11.30
CA ILE A 436 -12.16 22.13 -11.54
C ILE A 436 -11.90 22.99 -10.29
N PRO A 437 -11.14 24.10 -10.39
CA PRO A 437 -10.74 24.90 -9.23
C PRO A 437 -11.89 25.32 -8.32
N GLU A 438 -13.03 25.70 -8.91
CA GLU A 438 -14.21 26.19 -8.16
C GLU A 438 -14.98 25.07 -7.46
N LYS A 439 -14.76 23.80 -7.86
CA LYS A 439 -15.43 22.63 -7.32
C LYS A 439 -14.52 21.74 -6.46
N ALA A 440 -13.21 21.90 -6.62
CA ALA A 440 -12.21 21.08 -5.98
C ALA A 440 -12.41 20.96 -4.47
N PRO A 441 -12.27 19.77 -3.90
CA PRO A 441 -12.25 19.57 -2.46
C PRO A 441 -10.90 20.02 -1.90
N PHE A 442 -10.91 20.90 -0.91
CA PHE A 442 -9.72 21.33 -0.20
C PHE A 442 -9.71 20.70 1.17
N GLY A 443 -8.57 20.23 1.59
CA GLY A 443 -8.35 19.76 2.95
C GLY A 443 -7.48 18.51 3.04
N LEU A 444 -6.47 18.60 3.92
CA LEU A 444 -5.75 17.47 4.49
C LEU A 444 -5.68 17.69 6.00
N GLU A 445 -5.77 16.61 6.79
CA GLU A 445 -5.71 16.69 8.24
C GLU A 445 -4.91 15.52 8.81
N ARG A 446 -4.00 15.81 9.75
CA ARG A 446 -3.26 14.82 10.54
C ARG A 446 -3.85 14.76 11.94
N ILE A 447 -4.16 13.54 12.37
CA ILE A 447 -4.68 13.21 13.68
C ILE A 447 -3.78 12.14 14.28
N ASP A 448 -3.29 12.38 15.49
CA ASP A 448 -2.40 11.47 16.20
C ASP A 448 -3.09 10.86 17.43
N TRP A 449 -2.74 9.61 17.70
CA TRP A 449 -2.98 8.97 18.98
C TRP A 449 -1.84 9.27 19.95
N ASP A 450 -2.19 9.68 21.16
CA ASP A 450 -1.24 9.86 22.27
C ASP A 450 -1.38 8.72 23.27
N PRO A 451 -0.39 7.80 23.38
CA PRO A 451 -0.46 6.66 24.28
C PRO A 451 -0.40 7.07 25.77
N GLU A 452 0.16 8.24 26.12
CA GLU A 452 0.23 8.70 27.52
C GLU A 452 -1.14 9.16 28.01
N THR A 453 -1.85 9.94 27.18
CA THR A 453 -3.21 10.44 27.50
C THR A 453 -4.31 9.51 27.04
N ARG A 454 -3.97 8.53 26.20
CA ARG A 454 -4.89 7.56 25.57
C ARG A 454 -6.06 8.26 24.87
N SER A 455 -5.70 9.20 23.99
CA SER A 455 -6.65 10.02 23.25
C SER A 455 -6.10 10.43 21.89
N CYS A 456 -6.98 10.78 20.97
CA CYS A 456 -6.59 11.35 19.67
C CYS A 456 -6.82 12.87 19.65
N SER A 457 -5.98 13.54 18.86
CA SER A 457 -6.17 14.96 18.57
C SER A 457 -5.65 15.33 17.20
N THR A 458 -6.26 16.34 16.58
CA THR A 458 -5.72 16.98 15.37
C THR A 458 -4.41 17.67 15.68
N VAL A 459 -3.35 17.29 14.96
CA VAL A 459 -2.02 17.93 15.04
C VAL A 459 -1.99 19.14 14.13
N TRP A 460 -2.44 18.97 12.91
CA TRP A 460 -2.60 20.05 11.94
C TRP A 460 -3.76 19.75 10.96
N ALA A 461 -4.32 20.83 10.44
CA ALA A 461 -5.28 20.80 9.33
C ALA A 461 -4.85 21.84 8.29
N ASN A 462 -4.89 21.50 7.02
CA ASN A 462 -4.56 22.38 5.91
C ASN A 462 -5.77 22.48 4.97
N ALA A 463 -6.40 23.65 4.96
CA ALA A 463 -7.57 23.96 4.14
C ALA A 463 -7.23 24.59 2.76
N GLU A 464 -5.95 24.74 2.43
CA GLU A 464 -5.49 25.46 1.24
C GLU A 464 -5.03 24.52 0.11
N VAL A 465 -4.78 23.24 0.43
CA VAL A 465 -4.31 22.22 -0.52
C VAL A 465 -5.47 21.31 -0.92
N SER A 466 -5.53 20.98 -2.21
CA SER A 466 -6.49 20.04 -2.76
C SER A 466 -5.77 18.81 -3.31
N VAL A 467 -6.14 17.63 -2.80
CA VAL A 467 -5.75 16.29 -3.28
C VAL A 467 -7.06 15.54 -3.56
N PRO A 468 -7.74 15.84 -4.68
CA PRO A 468 -9.18 15.59 -4.78
C PRO A 468 -9.58 14.14 -4.98
N ASN A 469 -8.71 13.26 -5.44
CA ASN A 469 -9.14 11.91 -5.82
C ASN A 469 -8.05 10.85 -5.61
N GLY A 470 -6.83 11.24 -5.27
CA GLY A 470 -5.70 10.33 -5.13
C GLY A 470 -5.53 9.84 -3.70
N ILE A 471 -5.14 8.58 -3.53
CA ILE A 471 -4.79 8.04 -2.21
C ILE A 471 -3.44 8.65 -1.79
N PRO A 472 -3.36 9.35 -0.63
CA PRO A 472 -2.12 9.94 -0.17
C PRO A 472 -1.12 8.89 0.30
N SER A 473 0.15 9.28 0.34
CA SER A 473 1.25 8.44 0.83
C SER A 473 2.16 9.22 1.75
N ILE A 474 2.62 8.59 2.84
CA ILE A 474 3.61 9.17 3.74
C ILE A 474 4.98 8.60 3.41
N SER A 475 5.99 9.47 3.25
CA SER A 475 7.39 9.11 3.13
C SER A 475 8.12 9.46 4.42
N GLU A 476 8.61 8.45 5.13
CA GLU A 476 9.35 8.64 6.38
C GLU A 476 10.65 9.42 6.16
N ALA A 477 11.48 8.98 5.22
CA ALA A 477 12.78 9.60 4.99
C ALA A 477 12.68 11.02 4.42
N ALA A 478 11.63 11.33 3.65
CA ALA A 478 11.39 12.70 3.19
C ALA A 478 10.71 13.58 4.24
N GLY A 479 10.06 12.98 5.25
CA GLY A 479 9.21 13.70 6.19
C GLY A 479 8.04 14.42 5.51
N LEU A 480 7.48 13.82 4.44
CA LEU A 480 6.44 14.42 3.62
C LEU A 480 5.23 13.50 3.44
N VAL A 481 4.06 14.13 3.29
CA VAL A 481 2.84 13.50 2.78
C VAL A 481 2.70 13.88 1.32
N TYR A 482 2.68 12.90 0.42
CA TYR A 482 2.47 13.12 -1.00
C TYR A 482 1.04 12.82 -1.42
N GLY A 483 0.57 13.54 -2.43
CA GLY A 483 -0.72 13.30 -3.07
C GLY A 483 -0.78 13.84 -4.49
N ALA A 484 -1.73 13.32 -5.28
CA ALA A 484 -2.07 13.87 -6.59
C ALA A 484 -2.87 15.15 -6.38
N GLY A 485 -2.17 16.27 -6.34
CA GLY A 485 -2.74 17.58 -6.07
C GLY A 485 -3.22 18.29 -7.32
N GLN A 486 -4.08 19.29 -7.13
CA GLN A 486 -4.40 20.25 -8.18
C GLN A 486 -4.28 21.69 -7.66
N ARG A 487 -3.76 22.59 -8.50
CA ARG A 487 -3.67 24.04 -8.27
C ARG A 487 -4.14 24.77 -9.49
N ASP A 488 -5.19 25.59 -9.36
CA ASP A 488 -5.76 26.35 -10.47
C ASP A 488 -6.08 25.50 -11.72
N GLY A 489 -6.52 24.24 -11.50
CA GLY A 489 -6.82 23.30 -12.58
C GLY A 489 -5.60 22.59 -13.18
N GLN A 490 -4.39 22.83 -12.70
CA GLN A 490 -3.19 22.10 -13.06
C GLN A 490 -2.95 20.97 -12.05
N TRP A 491 -2.74 19.76 -12.53
CA TRP A 491 -2.39 18.62 -11.72
C TRP A 491 -0.88 18.51 -11.49
N GLY A 492 -0.50 17.87 -10.40
CA GLY A 492 0.90 17.65 -10.04
C GLY A 492 1.08 16.87 -8.75
N LEU A 493 2.33 16.67 -8.39
CA LEU A 493 2.70 16.13 -7.09
C LEU A 493 2.64 17.24 -6.05
N GLU A 494 1.77 17.05 -5.06
CA GLU A 494 1.74 17.85 -3.85
C GLU A 494 2.48 17.12 -2.74
N GLY A 495 3.39 17.80 -2.04
CA GLY A 495 4.13 17.27 -0.89
C GLY A 495 4.00 18.22 0.30
N LEU A 496 3.34 17.76 1.38
CA LEU A 496 3.17 18.52 2.61
C LEU A 496 4.15 18.00 3.67
N ASP A 497 4.75 18.93 4.41
CA ASP A 497 5.56 18.62 5.58
C ASP A 497 4.74 17.81 6.60
N PHE A 498 5.23 16.64 6.95
CA PHE A 498 4.51 15.70 7.81
C PHE A 498 4.22 16.27 9.20
N GLU A 499 5.16 17.08 9.76
CA GLU A 499 5.02 17.62 11.10
C GLU A 499 4.13 18.87 11.17
N THR A 500 4.08 19.65 10.09
CA THR A 500 3.40 20.96 10.11
C THR A 500 2.21 21.10 9.17
N GLY A 501 2.05 20.16 8.22
CA GLY A 501 1.01 20.23 7.17
C GLY A 501 1.25 21.35 6.14
N VAL A 502 2.40 22.02 6.17
CA VAL A 502 2.71 23.08 5.21
C VAL A 502 3.15 22.47 3.89
N SER A 503 2.57 22.92 2.77
CA SER A 503 3.03 22.51 1.44
C SER A 503 4.48 22.93 1.21
N ARG A 504 5.33 21.96 0.88
CA ARG A 504 6.77 22.11 0.64
C ARG A 504 7.15 21.85 -0.80
N VAL A 505 6.47 20.93 -1.46
CA VAL A 505 6.77 20.48 -2.81
C VAL A 505 5.52 20.64 -3.67
N TRP A 506 5.68 21.31 -4.79
CA TRP A 506 4.72 21.30 -5.88
C TRP A 506 5.46 21.06 -7.18
N ALA A 507 5.30 19.89 -7.77
CA ALA A 507 5.87 19.54 -9.05
C ALA A 507 4.73 19.29 -10.06
N PRO A 508 4.53 20.21 -11.03
CA PRO A 508 3.44 20.09 -12.00
C PRO A 508 3.65 18.91 -12.95
N ALA A 509 2.57 18.21 -13.28
CA ALA A 509 2.56 17.07 -14.20
C ALA A 509 2.56 17.44 -15.69
N GLY A 510 2.66 18.71 -16.02
CA GLY A 510 2.62 19.14 -17.41
C GLY A 510 1.25 19.67 -17.85
N PRO A 511 0.98 19.81 -19.15
CA PRO A 511 -0.20 20.52 -19.66
C PRO A 511 -1.46 19.67 -19.60
N GLY A 512 -1.91 19.15 -18.56
CA GLY A 512 -3.16 18.46 -18.19
C GLY A 512 -4.23 18.17 -19.28
N THR A 513 -3.90 18.26 -20.56
CA THR A 513 -4.80 17.99 -21.70
C THR A 513 -4.44 16.67 -22.34
N CYS A 514 -5.42 15.79 -22.45
CA CYS A 514 -5.26 14.51 -23.11
C CYS A 514 -4.85 14.66 -24.57
N PRO A 515 -3.91 13.84 -25.10
CA PRO A 515 -3.63 13.75 -26.52
C PRO A 515 -4.93 13.41 -27.27
N GLY A 516 -5.22 14.13 -28.38
CA GLY A 516 -6.49 14.07 -29.11
C GLY A 516 -6.90 12.71 -29.65
N ASP A 517 -6.06 11.70 -29.59
CA ASP A 517 -6.33 10.33 -30.05
C ASP A 517 -6.59 9.32 -28.92
N SER A 518 -6.33 9.66 -27.66
CA SER A 518 -6.50 8.75 -26.51
C SER A 518 -7.96 8.62 -26.05
N GLY A 519 -8.87 9.39 -26.65
CA GLY A 519 -10.30 9.32 -26.37
C GLY A 519 -10.75 9.91 -25.05
N GLY A 520 -9.84 10.29 -24.14
CA GLY A 520 -10.17 10.89 -22.86
C GLY A 520 -11.35 10.20 -22.15
N ILE A 521 -12.19 10.99 -21.50
CA ILE A 521 -13.44 10.50 -20.87
C ILE A 521 -14.39 9.89 -21.90
N ALA A 522 -14.46 10.43 -23.13
CA ALA A 522 -15.30 9.90 -24.20
C ALA A 522 -14.89 8.47 -24.59
N GLY A 523 -13.61 8.10 -24.40
CA GLY A 523 -13.14 6.72 -24.57
C GLY A 523 -13.60 5.80 -23.45
N ILE A 524 -13.66 6.30 -22.21
CA ILE A 524 -14.12 5.51 -21.04
C ILE A 524 -15.64 5.36 -21.03
N LEU A 525 -16.38 6.39 -21.42
CA LEU A 525 -17.85 6.39 -21.41
C LEU A 525 -18.41 6.90 -22.75
N PRO A 526 -18.60 6.05 -23.75
CA PRO A 526 -19.22 6.43 -25.02
C PRO A 526 -20.59 7.05 -24.81
N GLY A 527 -20.80 8.26 -25.32
CA GLY A 527 -22.05 9.02 -25.18
C GLY A 527 -22.04 10.11 -24.10
N VAL A 528 -20.92 10.34 -23.46
CA VAL A 528 -20.72 11.38 -22.42
C VAL A 528 -20.27 12.73 -23.03
N SER A 529 -20.21 12.85 -24.35
CA SER A 529 -19.80 14.09 -25.04
C SER A 529 -20.54 15.34 -24.54
N ASP A 530 -21.77 15.21 -24.04
CA ASP A 530 -22.56 16.32 -23.52
C ASP A 530 -22.15 16.73 -22.09
N VAL A 531 -21.42 15.86 -21.37
CA VAL A 531 -20.83 16.14 -20.04
C VAL A 531 -19.44 16.77 -20.20
N LEU A 532 -18.73 16.47 -21.28
CA LEU A 532 -17.39 16.96 -21.58
C LEU A 532 -17.32 18.49 -21.78
N GLU A 533 -18.43 19.15 -22.14
CA GLU A 533 -18.46 20.62 -22.18
C GLU A 533 -18.31 21.26 -20.78
N VAL A 534 -18.53 20.46 -19.72
CA VAL A 534 -18.53 20.94 -18.32
C VAL A 534 -17.26 20.54 -17.57
N VAL A 535 -16.62 19.44 -17.96
CA VAL A 535 -15.45 18.88 -17.25
C VAL A 535 -14.23 18.91 -18.15
N PRO A 536 -13.14 19.62 -17.76
CA PRO A 536 -11.91 19.60 -18.53
C PRO A 536 -11.37 18.17 -18.67
N ASP A 537 -11.02 17.80 -19.89
CA ASP A 537 -10.36 16.55 -20.18
C ASP A 537 -8.92 16.61 -19.65
N SER A 538 -8.68 16.06 -18.47
CA SER A 538 -7.38 16.08 -17.81
C SER A 538 -6.82 14.69 -17.70
N CYS A 539 -5.79 14.39 -18.49
CA CYS A 539 -5.07 13.14 -18.44
C CYS A 539 -4.28 12.95 -17.13
N GLU A 540 -4.05 14.01 -16.40
CA GLU A 540 -3.31 13.97 -15.15
C GLU A 540 -4.21 13.79 -13.91
N ASN A 541 -5.53 13.69 -14.09
CA ASN A 541 -6.44 13.45 -12.98
C ASN A 541 -6.25 12.02 -12.45
N SER A 542 -5.94 11.92 -11.16
CA SER A 542 -5.84 10.65 -10.45
C SER A 542 -7.20 10.32 -9.84
N ILE A 543 -7.79 9.20 -10.24
CA ILE A 543 -9.12 8.76 -9.77
C ILE A 543 -8.93 7.47 -8.99
N TYR A 544 -8.98 7.55 -7.66
CA TYR A 544 -8.75 6.43 -6.72
C TYR A 544 -7.42 5.69 -6.91
N ALA A 545 -6.47 6.30 -7.63
CA ALA A 545 -5.15 5.72 -7.77
C ALA A 545 -4.24 6.07 -6.58
N ALA A 546 -3.38 5.14 -6.21
CA ALA A 546 -2.43 5.35 -5.13
C ALA A 546 -1.27 6.24 -5.59
N THR A 547 -0.89 7.19 -4.74
CA THR A 547 0.41 7.84 -4.81
C THR A 547 1.45 6.88 -4.25
N THR A 548 2.37 6.41 -5.07
CA THR A 548 3.31 5.35 -4.74
C THR A 548 4.73 5.89 -4.67
N VAL A 549 5.44 5.67 -3.57
CA VAL A 549 6.87 6.01 -3.45
C VAL A 549 7.69 4.78 -3.84
N GLY A 550 8.40 4.89 -4.94
CA GLY A 550 9.22 3.80 -5.49
C GLY A 550 10.54 3.58 -4.76
N PRO A 551 11.20 2.45 -5.02
CA PRO A 551 12.44 2.06 -4.35
C PRO A 551 13.66 2.93 -4.70
N ASP A 552 13.53 3.81 -5.67
CA ASP A 552 14.56 4.76 -6.14
C ASP A 552 14.26 6.21 -5.73
N GLY A 553 13.23 6.43 -4.91
CA GLY A 553 12.78 7.76 -4.53
C GLY A 553 11.91 8.47 -5.56
N THR A 554 11.55 7.79 -6.63
CA THR A 554 10.58 8.29 -7.62
C THR A 554 9.16 8.12 -7.08
N VAL A 555 8.31 9.13 -7.25
CA VAL A 555 6.89 9.03 -6.91
C VAL A 555 6.08 8.78 -8.17
N TYR A 556 5.17 7.81 -8.11
CA TYR A 556 4.30 7.39 -9.21
C TYR A 556 2.84 7.69 -8.86
N GLN A 557 2.09 8.14 -9.86
CA GLN A 557 0.65 8.37 -9.78
C GLN A 557 -0.04 7.78 -11.01
N GLY A 558 -1.01 6.92 -10.79
CA GLY A 558 -1.91 6.51 -11.86
C GLY A 558 -2.84 7.68 -12.21
N THR A 559 -3.03 7.92 -13.49
CA THR A 559 -3.82 9.03 -14.00
C THR A 559 -4.79 8.55 -15.09
N LEU A 560 -5.71 9.41 -15.48
CA LEU A 560 -6.61 9.11 -16.60
C LEU A 560 -5.81 8.88 -17.89
N ASN A 561 -5.90 7.66 -18.42
CA ASN A 561 -5.18 7.20 -19.62
C ASN A 561 -3.65 7.12 -19.50
N GLY A 562 -3.11 7.07 -18.29
CA GLY A 562 -1.66 7.01 -18.14
C GLY A 562 -1.15 6.81 -16.72
N MET A 563 0.14 6.96 -16.60
CA MET A 563 0.85 6.99 -15.32
C MET A 563 1.89 8.12 -15.36
N THR A 564 1.95 8.93 -14.32
CA THR A 564 2.97 9.98 -14.21
C THR A 564 3.97 9.59 -13.13
N ARG A 565 5.27 9.77 -13.43
CA ARG A 565 6.34 9.66 -12.45
C ARG A 565 7.00 11.00 -12.19
N TYR A 566 7.42 11.22 -10.94
CA TYR A 566 8.14 12.40 -10.49
C TYR A 566 9.51 11.98 -9.99
N VAL A 567 10.55 12.42 -10.69
CA VAL A 567 11.94 12.04 -10.45
C VAL A 567 12.69 13.23 -9.87
N SER A 568 13.47 13.00 -8.82
CA SER A 568 14.36 14.02 -8.24
C SER A 568 15.80 13.53 -8.23
N GLU A 569 16.74 14.44 -8.55
CA GLU A 569 18.18 14.15 -8.47
C GLU A 569 18.69 14.11 -7.01
N SER A 570 17.89 14.58 -6.06
CA SER A 570 18.25 14.65 -4.64
C SER A 570 17.14 14.06 -3.80
N VAL A 571 17.39 12.88 -3.26
CA VAL A 571 16.48 12.19 -2.33
C VAL A 571 17.20 12.11 -0.98
N PRO A 572 16.57 12.52 0.13
CA PRO A 572 17.18 12.40 1.45
C PRO A 572 17.24 10.93 1.89
N GLU A 573 18.21 10.64 2.72
CA GLU A 573 18.30 9.37 3.44
C GLU A 573 18.04 9.60 4.94
N LEU A 574 17.50 8.59 5.61
CA LEU A 574 17.39 8.62 7.07
C LEU A 574 18.79 8.68 7.70
N PRO A 575 18.97 9.42 8.81
CA PRO A 575 20.23 9.40 9.54
C PRO A 575 20.64 7.96 9.91
N PRO A 576 21.93 7.62 9.83
CA PRO A 576 22.40 6.27 10.13
C PRO A 576 22.00 5.77 11.52
N GLU A 577 22.01 6.65 12.53
CA GLU A 577 21.58 6.32 13.89
C GLU A 577 20.11 5.88 13.92
N VAL A 578 19.24 6.62 13.23
CA VAL A 578 17.80 6.29 13.13
C VAL A 578 17.57 4.95 12.42
N GLN A 579 18.38 4.64 11.40
CA GLN A 579 18.30 3.35 10.71
C GLN A 579 18.75 2.20 11.61
N VAL A 580 19.82 2.37 12.37
CA VAL A 580 20.31 1.34 13.31
C VAL A 580 19.28 1.10 14.41
N ASP A 581 18.78 2.18 15.04
CA ASP A 581 17.75 2.09 16.08
C ASP A 581 16.51 1.35 15.57
N ALA A 582 16.02 1.69 14.36
CA ALA A 582 14.88 1.02 13.75
C ALA A 582 15.12 -0.48 13.53
N GLY A 583 16.32 -0.87 13.08
CA GLY A 583 16.68 -2.27 12.91
C GLY A 583 16.76 -3.04 14.23
N VAL A 584 17.28 -2.42 15.27
CA VAL A 584 17.33 -2.97 16.63
C VAL A 584 15.92 -3.14 17.21
N GLU A 585 15.07 -2.12 17.09
CA GLU A 585 13.68 -2.17 17.55
C GLU A 585 12.88 -3.29 16.89
N GLN A 586 13.01 -3.44 15.57
CA GLN A 586 12.34 -4.53 14.83
C GLN A 586 12.86 -5.92 15.24
N ALA A 587 14.16 -6.04 15.50
CA ALA A 587 14.73 -7.29 15.98
C ALA A 587 14.23 -7.63 17.40
N LEU A 588 14.16 -6.65 18.29
CA LEU A 588 13.61 -6.84 19.65
C LEU A 588 12.16 -7.31 19.64
N ASP A 589 11.30 -6.70 18.80
CA ASP A 589 9.91 -7.14 18.63
C ASP A 589 9.82 -8.62 18.18
N LEU A 590 10.63 -9.00 17.21
CA LEU A 590 10.68 -10.39 16.73
C LEU A 590 11.16 -11.39 17.80
N LEU A 591 12.13 -10.99 18.63
CA LEU A 591 12.61 -11.82 19.74
C LEU A 591 11.56 -11.94 20.84
N GLU A 592 10.82 -10.89 21.16
CA GLU A 592 9.70 -10.95 22.11
C GLU A 592 8.59 -11.88 21.65
N ARG A 593 8.28 -11.91 20.36
CA ARG A 593 7.33 -12.86 19.76
C ARG A 593 7.76 -14.30 19.93
N VAL A 594 9.07 -14.58 19.84
CA VAL A 594 9.62 -15.92 20.10
C VAL A 594 9.41 -16.33 21.57
N GLU A 595 9.63 -15.41 22.51
CA GLU A 595 9.43 -15.69 23.96
C GLU A 595 7.96 -15.89 24.34
N SER A 596 7.05 -15.11 23.71
CA SER A 596 5.61 -15.21 23.99
C SER A 596 4.95 -16.45 23.40
N GLY A 597 5.69 -17.23 22.61
CA GLY A 597 5.19 -18.34 21.81
C GLY A 597 4.67 -17.83 20.47
N ALA A 598 5.30 -18.24 19.39
CA ALA A 598 5.12 -17.70 18.06
C ALA A 598 3.64 -17.51 17.70
N PRO A 599 3.29 -16.33 17.19
CA PRO A 599 1.95 -16.05 16.74
C PRO A 599 1.55 -16.96 15.57
N GLN A 600 0.26 -17.03 15.28
CA GLN A 600 -0.30 -17.97 14.29
C GLN A 600 0.19 -17.74 12.85
N GLY A 601 0.77 -16.57 12.54
CA GLY A 601 1.18 -16.17 11.18
C GLY A 601 2.65 -16.41 10.83
N ILE A 602 3.58 -16.28 11.81
CA ILE A 602 5.03 -16.39 11.60
C ILE A 602 5.60 -17.44 12.55
N SER A 603 6.42 -18.38 12.06
CA SER A 603 7.06 -19.38 12.93
C SER A 603 8.16 -18.76 13.80
N GLU A 604 8.47 -19.37 14.95
CA GLU A 604 9.61 -18.97 15.81
C GLU A 604 10.92 -18.92 15.02
N ARG A 605 11.12 -19.88 14.15
CA ARG A 605 12.29 -19.93 13.26
C ARG A 605 12.36 -18.72 12.34
N ASP A 606 11.23 -18.33 11.75
CA ASP A 606 11.16 -17.18 10.85
C ASP A 606 11.31 -15.85 11.61
N CYS A 607 10.80 -15.76 12.84
CA CYS A 607 11.07 -14.59 13.70
C CYS A 607 12.56 -14.42 13.95
N LEU A 608 13.27 -15.49 14.35
CA LEU A 608 14.72 -15.46 14.58
C LEU A 608 15.50 -15.08 13.30
N ARG A 609 15.15 -15.67 12.16
CA ARG A 609 15.80 -15.36 10.87
C ARG A 609 15.57 -13.92 10.45
N ARG A 610 14.36 -13.39 10.63
CA ARG A 610 14.05 -11.98 10.34
C ARG A 610 14.77 -11.02 11.28
N ALA A 611 14.91 -11.36 12.56
CA ALA A 611 15.75 -10.59 13.48
C ALA A 611 17.20 -10.52 12.98
N ILE A 612 17.76 -11.63 12.47
CA ILE A 612 19.10 -11.64 11.85
C ILE A 612 19.14 -10.70 10.63
N VAL A 613 18.11 -10.68 9.78
CA VAL A 613 18.05 -9.77 8.62
C VAL A 613 18.12 -8.31 9.08
N GLN A 614 17.28 -7.92 10.04
CA GLN A 614 17.24 -6.53 10.54
C GLN A 614 18.57 -6.12 11.18
N LEU A 615 19.16 -6.99 11.99
CA LEU A 615 20.45 -6.72 12.62
C LEU A 615 21.62 -6.71 11.62
N ASN A 616 21.61 -7.53 10.58
CA ASN A 616 22.61 -7.45 9.52
C ASN A 616 22.54 -6.11 8.77
N ALA A 617 21.34 -5.63 8.47
CA ALA A 617 21.14 -4.33 7.84
C ALA A 617 21.63 -3.21 8.77
N ALA A 618 21.27 -3.23 10.06
CA ALA A 618 21.73 -2.29 11.07
C ALA A 618 23.27 -2.33 11.23
N GLN A 619 23.86 -3.52 11.24
CA GLN A 619 25.32 -3.70 11.29
C GLN A 619 26.00 -3.06 10.08
N SER A 620 25.47 -3.24 8.87
CA SER A 620 26.03 -2.64 7.66
C SER A 620 26.03 -1.12 7.76
N VAL A 621 24.89 -0.52 8.16
CA VAL A 621 24.77 0.93 8.37
C VAL A 621 25.75 1.41 9.43
N ALA A 622 25.86 0.72 10.57
CA ALA A 622 26.79 1.09 11.65
C ALA A 622 28.26 1.03 11.20
N ILE A 623 28.64 0.05 10.38
CA ILE A 623 29.99 -0.06 9.79
C ILE A 623 30.26 1.15 8.89
N ASP A 624 29.36 1.44 7.96
CA ASP A 624 29.55 2.49 6.96
C ASP A 624 29.57 3.89 7.59
N ALA A 625 28.81 4.08 8.67
CA ALA A 625 28.74 5.34 9.42
C ALA A 625 29.81 5.47 10.53
N GLY A 626 30.52 4.40 10.88
CA GLY A 626 31.52 4.38 11.95
C GLY A 626 30.92 4.48 13.36
N LEU A 627 29.74 3.89 13.56
CA LEU A 627 29.02 3.82 14.85
C LEU A 627 29.52 2.62 15.66
N ASP A 628 30.69 2.78 16.31
CA ASP A 628 31.40 1.66 16.95
C ASP A 628 30.63 1.02 18.13
N ALA A 629 29.84 1.80 18.87
CA ALA A 629 29.06 1.31 20.01
C ALA A 629 27.88 0.45 19.55
N GLU A 630 27.13 0.96 18.60
CA GLU A 630 25.99 0.31 17.96
C GLU A 630 26.44 -0.98 17.25
N LEU A 631 27.54 -0.90 16.51
CA LEU A 631 28.14 -2.06 15.85
C LEU A 631 28.50 -3.16 16.86
N ALA A 632 29.07 -2.80 18.02
CA ALA A 632 29.47 -3.76 19.04
C ALA A 632 28.24 -4.47 19.66
N ALA A 633 27.16 -3.73 19.93
CA ALA A 633 25.93 -4.27 20.51
C ALA A 633 25.20 -5.17 19.49
N VAL A 634 25.03 -4.72 18.25
CA VAL A 634 24.41 -5.51 17.18
C VAL A 634 25.19 -6.80 16.92
N ALA A 635 26.51 -6.74 16.84
CA ALA A 635 27.35 -7.94 16.65
C ALA A 635 27.25 -8.93 17.85
N ALA A 636 27.13 -8.42 19.08
CA ALA A 636 26.94 -9.25 20.27
C ALA A 636 25.57 -9.93 20.33
N ALA A 637 24.55 -9.36 19.70
CA ALA A 637 23.21 -9.96 19.60
C ALA A 637 23.10 -10.98 18.46
N LEU A 638 23.76 -10.76 17.34
CA LEU A 638 23.70 -11.65 16.17
C LEU A 638 24.20 -13.07 16.46
N GLU A 639 25.31 -13.20 17.21
CA GLU A 639 25.89 -14.53 17.52
C GLU A 639 24.92 -15.43 18.31
N PRO A 640 24.26 -15.00 19.40
CA PRO A 640 23.31 -15.83 20.12
C PRO A 640 22.02 -16.09 19.31
N ILE A 641 21.53 -15.18 18.48
CA ILE A 641 20.34 -15.43 17.63
C ILE A 641 20.65 -16.50 16.58
N ASP A 642 21.80 -16.42 15.92
CA ASP A 642 22.24 -17.45 14.96
C ASP A 642 22.38 -18.83 15.63
N ALA A 643 22.91 -18.86 16.86
CA ALA A 643 22.96 -20.08 17.66
C ALA A 643 21.55 -20.58 18.06
N ALA A 644 20.60 -19.69 18.33
CA ALA A 644 19.22 -20.04 18.64
C ALA A 644 18.52 -20.70 17.45
N VAL A 645 18.72 -20.21 16.22
CA VAL A 645 18.23 -20.86 14.99
C VAL A 645 18.78 -22.29 14.89
N ALA A 646 20.08 -22.47 15.08
CA ALA A 646 20.70 -23.79 15.01
C ALA A 646 20.18 -24.75 16.10
N ALA A 647 19.96 -24.25 17.33
CA ALA A 647 19.41 -25.03 18.43
C ALA A 647 17.95 -25.43 18.13
N LEU A 648 17.14 -24.51 17.63
CA LEU A 648 15.76 -24.78 17.24
C LEU A 648 15.69 -25.86 16.15
N ASP A 649 16.53 -25.79 15.12
CA ASP A 649 16.61 -26.78 14.05
C ASP A 649 17.06 -28.16 14.56
N ALA A 650 17.87 -28.18 15.64
CA ALA A 650 18.29 -29.42 16.30
C ALA A 650 17.26 -29.96 17.31
N GLY A 651 16.21 -29.20 17.60
CA GLY A 651 15.24 -29.54 18.66
C GLY A 651 15.80 -29.39 20.08
N GLU A 652 16.80 -28.49 20.25
CA GLU A 652 17.45 -28.16 21.52
C GLU A 652 16.87 -26.90 22.14
N PRO A 653 17.00 -26.67 23.46
CA PRO A 653 16.55 -25.45 24.11
C PRO A 653 17.35 -24.23 23.60
N TYR A 654 16.67 -23.11 23.35
CA TYR A 654 17.26 -21.88 22.78
C TYR A 654 16.85 -20.59 23.54
N ALA A 655 15.95 -20.63 24.51
CA ALA A 655 15.45 -19.46 25.23
C ALA A 655 16.56 -18.61 25.87
N GLU A 656 17.55 -19.23 26.52
CA GLU A 656 18.70 -18.50 27.11
C GLU A 656 19.54 -17.75 26.05
N LEU A 657 19.54 -18.21 24.79
CA LEU A 657 20.23 -17.53 23.70
C LEU A 657 19.45 -16.29 23.24
N VAL A 658 18.12 -16.38 23.20
CA VAL A 658 17.23 -15.24 22.90
C VAL A 658 17.36 -14.18 23.99
N ASP A 659 17.31 -14.58 25.28
CA ASP A 659 17.53 -13.64 26.41
C ASP A 659 18.88 -12.93 26.30
N THR A 660 19.94 -13.66 25.94
CA THR A 660 21.29 -13.09 25.77
C THR A 660 21.34 -12.04 24.65
N ALA A 661 20.66 -12.32 23.55
CA ALA A 661 20.57 -11.37 22.42
C ALA A 661 19.83 -10.10 22.82
N ARG A 662 18.71 -10.22 23.53
CA ARG A 662 17.94 -9.06 24.03
C ARG A 662 18.75 -8.22 25.01
N GLU A 663 19.47 -8.85 25.94
CA GLU A 663 20.36 -8.13 26.85
C GLU A 663 21.43 -7.33 26.11
N ALA A 664 21.97 -7.85 24.99
CA ALA A 664 22.97 -7.16 24.19
C ALA A 664 22.43 -5.91 23.48
N LEU A 665 21.12 -5.88 23.17
CA LEU A 665 20.46 -4.76 22.48
C LEU A 665 19.81 -3.76 23.45
N SER A 666 19.64 -4.11 24.72
CA SER A 666 18.86 -3.31 25.68
C SER A 666 19.50 -1.97 26.09
N ASP A 667 20.77 -1.75 25.76
CA ASP A 667 21.51 -0.52 26.07
C ASP A 667 21.57 0.44 24.86
N LEU A 668 21.01 0.04 23.69
CA LEU A 668 20.84 0.89 22.52
C LEU A 668 19.45 1.54 22.51
#